data_ca24d0eeb30303a6100205c90370f95c
#
_entry.id   ca24d0eeb30303a6100205c90370f95c
#
_cell.length_a   1.000
_cell.length_b   1.000
_cell.length_c   1.000
_cell.angle_alpha   90.00
_cell.angle_beta   90.00
_cell.angle_gamma   90.00
#
_symmetry.space_group_name_H-M   'P 1'
#
loop_
_entity.id
_entity.type
_entity.pdbx_description
1 polymer ?
#
loop_
_entity_poly.entity_id
_entity_poly.type
_entity_poly.pdbx_seq_one_letter_code
_entity_poly.pdbx_strand_id
1 'polypeptide(L)'
;MRQKKEWWKWENCILTLLVVSVNMIVMGVCFDFYYDLNDDTMMLDIMSGAYSGTPDGHNMQTLYPLGALIALCYKVCGTVPWYGLFLCLCQFGCFYLIGVRLCSLGLCNLGEGRRKAGDGQRPAALYTASRVGVGRKILWLGALSLLVWGVCLSHLVNLQYTVTCAMLSAAAIFLFLTTPDTESSKRFIRSNIPSMVLVIVAYQLRSEMLLLTFPFICLAGLYRLTEEKKLFGKDTLIRYGSVLGIMLAGMLISRGIDYAAYGSGQWKDFLRFFEARTTVYDFYQELIMEDAWQEALEELGAPPCRQTLLRNYNYGLDDGVDSQFLMTLADYATDTVRKARDWEAIVKKQVYRYYYRTLRGGDSPYSTLLLWMYAGVFAAGICAPVLFGKAASGEEKNGGKVEKKRESMQRFDLLWQAVLVTGVRSAVWMFILLRGRDPERITHSLYLVEFALLAAMLIRACHRSTGGAEIVRSTDTDTGRHCAGSVLHGVACGIVLIMAVSFCLITGKGMIKGIPALRAQQELREQVNENWYAIDEYCRERDENFYFEDVYSTVSFSRRIFDSTGRGYANYDILGGWMCGSPLYYDKLRRYGITSVQEALIERGNVYLILADQEVKERGLAWIEDCYAARGIETVAEQTDRIGEGYAVYRIMRIQ
;
A
#
# COMPACT_ATOMS: atom_id res chain seq x y z
N MET A 1 38.61 -4.46 12.70
CA MET A 1 37.66 -4.62 13.83
C MET A 1 36.79 -3.40 14.12
N ARG A 2 36.94 -2.25 13.46
CA ARG A 2 36.20 -0.98 13.74
C ARG A 2 34.94 -0.72 12.93
N GLN A 3 34.57 -1.51 11.90
CA GLN A 3 33.32 -1.31 11.11
C GLN A 3 32.03 -1.87 11.74
N LYS A 4 32.06 -2.29 12.99
CA LYS A 4 31.01 -3.08 13.65
C LYS A 4 29.79 -2.30 14.14
N LYS A 5 29.73 -0.94 14.10
CA LYS A 5 28.70 -0.16 14.82
C LYS A 5 28.07 1.01 14.04
N GLU A 6 28.19 1.12 12.72
CA GLU A 6 27.80 2.37 12.04
C GLU A 6 26.31 2.49 11.67
N TRP A 7 25.59 1.38 11.57
CA TRP A 7 24.18 1.39 11.18
C TRP A 7 23.27 2.01 12.26
N TRP A 8 23.47 1.63 13.50
CA TRP A 8 22.67 2.03 14.66
C TRP A 8 23.49 2.91 15.61
N LYS A 9 24.09 4.00 15.10
CA LYS A 9 24.61 5.03 16.00
C LYS A 9 23.44 5.67 16.70
N TRP A 10 23.45 5.69 18.01
CA TRP A 10 22.37 6.28 18.82
C TRP A 10 21.99 7.69 18.37
N GLU A 11 22.96 8.49 17.95
CA GLU A 11 22.73 9.83 17.38
C GLU A 11 21.84 9.82 16.14
N ASN A 12 22.00 8.87 15.22
CA ASN A 12 21.19 8.75 14.02
C ASN A 12 19.77 8.30 14.38
N CYS A 13 19.66 7.33 15.30
CA CYS A 13 18.39 6.82 15.77
C CYS A 13 17.58 7.89 16.48
N ILE A 14 18.20 8.62 17.43
CA ILE A 14 17.53 9.70 18.18
C ILE A 14 17.12 10.85 17.26
N LEU A 15 18.03 11.33 16.40
CA LEU A 15 17.74 12.42 15.48
C LEU A 15 16.59 12.06 14.52
N THR A 16 16.62 10.86 13.96
CA THR A 16 15.55 10.41 13.06
C THR A 16 14.24 10.22 13.80
N LEU A 17 14.26 9.62 15.00
CA LEU A 17 13.07 9.46 15.83
C LEU A 17 12.43 10.81 16.13
N LEU A 18 13.24 11.80 16.51
CA LEU A 18 12.76 13.15 16.80
C LEU A 18 12.09 13.78 15.58
N VAL A 19 12.73 13.71 14.39
CA VAL A 19 12.15 14.27 13.16
C VAL A 19 10.85 13.56 12.77
N VAL A 20 10.82 12.23 12.82
CA VAL A 20 9.60 11.46 12.48
C VAL A 20 8.49 11.74 13.49
N SER A 21 8.79 11.80 14.79
CA SER A 21 7.82 12.15 15.82
C SER A 21 7.28 13.57 15.67
N VAL A 22 8.12 14.55 15.31
CA VAL A 22 7.67 15.92 15.04
C VAL A 22 6.74 15.94 13.83
N ASN A 23 7.07 15.25 12.73
CA ASN A 23 6.17 15.16 11.57
C ASN A 23 4.81 14.53 11.97
N MET A 24 4.83 13.44 12.73
CA MET A 24 3.61 12.76 13.19
C MET A 24 2.75 13.65 14.10
N ILE A 25 3.38 14.34 15.06
CA ILE A 25 2.69 15.29 15.98
C ILE A 25 2.08 16.44 15.19
N VAL A 26 2.83 17.06 14.27
CA VAL A 26 2.33 18.19 13.46
C VAL A 26 1.17 17.71 12.57
N MET A 27 1.24 16.51 12.00
CA MET A 27 0.12 15.93 11.25
C MET A 27 -1.10 15.74 12.15
N GLY A 28 -0.94 15.16 13.34
CA GLY A 28 -2.05 14.94 14.29
C GLY A 28 -2.65 16.22 14.88
N VAL A 29 -1.90 17.34 14.87
CA VAL A 29 -2.44 18.67 15.24
C VAL A 29 -3.20 19.32 14.08
N CYS A 30 -2.78 19.06 12.83
CA CYS A 30 -3.35 19.69 11.64
C CYS A 30 -4.51 18.92 11.03
N PHE A 31 -4.58 17.61 11.26
CA PHE A 31 -5.50 16.68 10.61
C PHE A 31 -5.93 15.58 11.58
N ASP A 32 -7.16 15.10 11.43
CA ASP A 32 -7.61 13.86 12.02
C ASP A 32 -7.12 12.65 11.21
N PHE A 33 -6.79 11.56 11.90
CA PHE A 33 -6.42 10.31 11.24
C PHE A 33 -7.66 9.45 11.01
N TYR A 34 -7.88 9.07 9.76
CA TYR A 34 -9.00 8.24 9.33
C TYR A 34 -8.53 6.89 8.76
N TYR A 35 -9.37 5.88 8.85
CA TYR A 35 -9.31 4.76 7.93
C TYR A 35 -9.79 5.24 6.55
N ASP A 36 -9.05 4.94 5.48
CA ASP A 36 -9.36 5.51 4.15
C ASP A 36 -10.64 4.93 3.56
N LEU A 37 -10.92 3.65 3.80
CA LEU A 37 -12.03 2.90 3.23
C LEU A 37 -12.86 2.19 4.32
N ASN A 38 -14.09 1.84 3.94
CA ASN A 38 -14.99 0.99 4.70
C ASN A 38 -14.40 -0.42 4.99
N ASP A 39 -13.53 -0.94 4.11
CA ASP A 39 -12.81 -2.20 4.34
C ASP A 39 -12.02 -2.17 5.66
N ASP A 40 -11.22 -1.11 5.88
CA ASP A 40 -10.42 -0.97 7.10
C ASP A 40 -11.31 -0.83 8.35
N THR A 41 -12.48 -0.21 8.22
CA THR A 41 -13.47 -0.09 9.31
C THR A 41 -14.06 -1.46 9.66
N MET A 42 -14.46 -2.24 8.67
CA MET A 42 -15.00 -3.58 8.89
C MET A 42 -13.93 -4.51 9.50
N MET A 43 -12.69 -4.44 9.03
CA MET A 43 -11.56 -5.18 9.63
C MET A 43 -11.36 -4.80 11.10
N LEU A 44 -11.43 -3.50 11.40
CA LEU A 44 -11.39 -3.01 12.79
C LEU A 44 -12.52 -3.62 13.61
N ASP A 45 -13.76 -3.57 13.14
CA ASP A 45 -14.93 -4.05 13.87
C ASP A 45 -14.85 -5.57 14.15
N ILE A 46 -14.32 -6.34 13.19
CA ILE A 46 -14.06 -7.78 13.40
C ILE A 46 -12.96 -7.99 14.45
N MET A 47 -11.80 -7.35 14.28
CA MET A 47 -10.65 -7.56 15.15
C MET A 47 -10.88 -7.01 16.56
N SER A 48 -11.64 -5.94 16.72
CA SER A 48 -12.01 -5.36 18.01
C SER A 48 -13.14 -6.11 18.73
N GLY A 49 -13.90 -6.92 17.99
CA GLY A 49 -15.08 -7.62 18.48
C GLY A 49 -16.38 -6.81 18.38
N ALA A 50 -16.34 -5.62 17.83
CA ALA A 50 -17.55 -4.83 17.60
C ALA A 50 -18.50 -5.48 16.60
N TYR A 51 -17.99 -6.29 15.67
CA TYR A 51 -18.80 -6.98 14.66
C TYR A 51 -19.55 -8.19 15.23
N SER A 52 -18.83 -9.12 15.87
CA SER A 52 -19.40 -10.40 16.33
C SER A 52 -19.54 -10.52 17.85
N GLY A 53 -19.21 -9.46 18.60
CA GLY A 53 -19.23 -9.42 20.07
C GLY A 53 -17.98 -10.01 20.73
N THR A 54 -17.04 -10.58 19.95
CA THR A 54 -15.74 -11.08 20.42
C THR A 54 -14.66 -10.76 19.41
N PRO A 55 -13.47 -10.26 19.83
CA PRO A 55 -12.36 -10.03 18.92
C PRO A 55 -11.97 -11.28 18.15
N ASP A 56 -11.91 -11.19 16.81
CA ASP A 56 -11.62 -12.31 15.91
C ASP A 56 -10.58 -11.92 14.85
N GLY A 57 -9.78 -12.89 14.38
CA GLY A 57 -8.76 -12.70 13.38
C GLY A 57 -9.21 -12.92 11.92
N HIS A 58 -10.43 -13.47 11.71
CA HIS A 58 -10.95 -13.82 10.38
C HIS A 58 -11.54 -12.61 9.66
N ASN A 59 -10.68 -11.71 9.19
CA ASN A 59 -11.09 -10.46 8.56
C ASN A 59 -10.96 -10.43 7.02
N MET A 60 -10.65 -11.56 6.39
CA MET A 60 -10.56 -11.78 4.94
C MET A 60 -9.48 -10.96 4.19
N GLN A 61 -9.09 -9.80 4.67
CA GLN A 61 -8.21 -8.87 3.96
C GLN A 61 -6.74 -9.01 4.39
N THR A 62 -6.49 -9.28 5.68
CA THR A 62 -5.17 -9.66 6.19
C THR A 62 -5.11 -11.16 6.45
N LEU A 63 -3.91 -11.74 6.39
CA LEU A 63 -3.78 -13.15 6.77
C LEU A 63 -4.08 -13.34 8.26
N TYR A 64 -4.72 -14.47 8.57
CA TYR A 64 -5.16 -14.80 9.93
C TYR A 64 -4.10 -14.60 11.03
N PRO A 65 -2.80 -14.96 10.87
CA PRO A 65 -1.82 -14.76 11.94
C PRO A 65 -1.71 -13.31 12.42
N LEU A 66 -1.75 -12.35 11.48
CA LEU A 66 -1.72 -10.92 11.81
C LEU A 66 -3.06 -10.47 12.43
N GLY A 67 -4.17 -10.85 11.81
CA GLY A 67 -5.50 -10.55 12.35
C GLY A 67 -5.70 -11.07 13.77
N ALA A 68 -5.30 -12.32 14.02
CA ALA A 68 -5.37 -12.94 15.34
C ALA A 68 -4.46 -12.26 16.38
N LEU A 69 -3.26 -11.83 15.98
CA LEU A 69 -2.37 -11.06 16.86
C LEU A 69 -3.00 -9.74 17.28
N ILE A 70 -3.58 -8.99 16.34
CA ILE A 70 -4.25 -7.71 16.63
C ILE A 70 -5.51 -7.96 17.47
N ALA A 71 -6.31 -8.97 17.14
CA ALA A 71 -7.48 -9.37 17.93
C ALA A 71 -7.11 -9.76 19.37
N LEU A 72 -5.98 -10.44 19.56
CA LEU A 72 -5.44 -10.73 20.90
C LEU A 72 -5.13 -9.46 21.69
N CYS A 73 -4.54 -8.44 21.03
CA CYS A 73 -4.30 -7.15 21.68
C CYS A 73 -5.61 -6.49 22.12
N TYR A 74 -6.68 -6.55 21.31
CA TYR A 74 -8.02 -6.07 21.71
C TYR A 74 -8.63 -6.87 22.84
N LYS A 75 -8.41 -8.19 22.92
CA LYS A 75 -8.84 -9.02 24.05
C LYS A 75 -8.18 -8.60 25.36
N VAL A 76 -6.90 -8.16 25.30
CA VAL A 76 -6.16 -7.71 26.48
C VAL A 76 -6.55 -6.29 26.89
N CYS A 77 -6.71 -5.38 25.92
CA CYS A 77 -7.09 -3.99 26.17
C CYS A 77 -7.93 -3.46 24.99
N GLY A 78 -9.26 -3.51 25.16
CA GLY A 78 -10.21 -3.12 24.10
C GLY A 78 -10.29 -1.62 23.83
N THR A 79 -9.80 -0.77 24.74
CA THR A 79 -9.88 0.70 24.61
C THR A 79 -8.81 1.29 23.69
N VAL A 80 -7.75 0.54 23.38
CA VAL A 80 -6.65 1.01 22.52
C VAL A 80 -6.96 0.66 21.06
N PRO A 81 -6.85 1.59 20.11
CA PRO A 81 -7.11 1.32 18.69
C PRO A 81 -5.92 0.58 18.03
N TRP A 82 -5.73 -0.68 18.40
CA TRP A 82 -4.56 -1.49 18.04
C TRP A 82 -4.33 -1.59 16.53
N TYR A 83 -5.40 -1.74 15.75
CA TYR A 83 -5.28 -1.83 14.30
C TYR A 83 -4.76 -0.52 13.69
N GLY A 84 -5.33 0.61 14.07
CA GLY A 84 -4.85 1.92 13.63
C GLY A 84 -3.42 2.21 14.07
N LEU A 85 -3.09 1.91 15.34
CA LEU A 85 -1.71 2.01 15.84
C LEU A 85 -0.74 1.12 15.07
N PHE A 86 -1.13 -0.08 14.72
CA PHE A 86 -0.31 -0.99 13.91
C PHE A 86 -0.03 -0.38 12.53
N LEU A 87 -1.04 0.16 11.82
CA LEU A 87 -0.86 0.82 10.54
C LEU A 87 0.05 2.05 10.66
N CYS A 88 -0.18 2.90 11.66
CA CYS A 88 0.69 4.06 11.95
C CYS A 88 2.14 3.64 12.20
N LEU A 89 2.35 2.63 13.06
CA LEU A 89 3.69 2.12 13.35
C LEU A 89 4.38 1.55 12.11
N CYS A 90 3.66 0.87 11.23
CA CYS A 90 4.19 0.39 9.97
C CYS A 90 4.62 1.55 9.06
N GLN A 91 3.77 2.57 8.86
CA GLN A 91 4.04 3.68 7.95
C GLN A 91 5.15 4.59 8.48
N PHE A 92 5.03 5.11 9.71
CA PHE A 92 6.05 5.97 10.31
C PHE A 92 7.34 5.20 10.62
N GLY A 93 7.22 3.89 10.93
CA GLY A 93 8.36 2.98 11.07
C GLY A 93 9.17 2.83 9.78
N CYS A 94 8.54 2.80 8.62
CA CYS A 94 9.22 2.82 7.32
C CYS A 94 10.05 4.09 7.15
N PHE A 95 9.49 5.27 7.42
CA PHE A 95 10.23 6.54 7.36
C PHE A 95 11.35 6.61 8.38
N TYR A 96 11.14 6.08 9.58
CA TYR A 96 12.19 5.96 10.59
C TYR A 96 13.35 5.10 10.11
N LEU A 97 13.09 3.90 9.61
CA LEU A 97 14.14 2.99 9.13
C LEU A 97 14.91 3.56 7.93
N ILE A 98 14.20 4.16 6.97
CA ILE A 98 14.80 4.86 5.83
C ILE A 98 15.65 6.04 6.31
N GLY A 99 15.15 6.87 7.23
CA GLY A 99 15.85 8.03 7.77
C GLY A 99 17.12 7.65 8.54
N VAL A 100 17.07 6.65 9.42
CA VAL A 100 18.26 6.12 10.11
C VAL A 100 19.29 5.65 9.09
N ARG A 101 18.82 4.99 8.03
CA ARG A 101 19.71 4.51 6.98
C ARG A 101 20.33 5.67 6.20
N LEU A 102 19.57 6.67 5.78
CA LEU A 102 20.06 7.87 5.11
C LEU A 102 21.10 8.62 5.97
N CYS A 103 20.85 8.79 7.27
CA CYS A 103 21.80 9.37 8.20
C CYS A 103 23.11 8.58 8.34
N SER A 104 23.06 7.27 8.11
CA SER A 104 24.26 6.38 8.18
C SER A 104 25.07 6.38 6.89
N LEU A 105 24.47 6.80 5.76
CA LEU A 105 25.13 6.83 4.46
C LEU A 105 26.08 8.04 4.39
N GLY A 106 27.37 7.76 4.41
CA GLY A 106 28.42 8.74 4.15
C GLY A 106 28.46 9.11 2.67
N LEU A 107 27.49 9.87 2.15
CA LEU A 107 27.52 10.35 0.76
C LEU A 107 28.57 11.45 0.59
N CYS A 108 29.48 11.16 -0.33
CA CYS A 108 30.46 12.05 -1.00
C CYS A 108 30.79 13.39 -0.32
N ASN A 109 32.05 13.56 0.03
CA ASN A 109 32.68 14.87 0.20
C ASN A 109 32.75 15.60 -1.16
N LEU A 110 31.63 16.03 -1.72
CA LEU A 110 31.58 16.88 -2.91
C LEU A 110 32.15 18.30 -2.67
N GLY A 111 32.58 18.61 -1.43
CA GLY A 111 33.02 19.95 -1.06
C GLY A 111 34.38 20.08 -0.38
N GLU A 112 35.12 18.99 -0.06
CA GLU A 112 36.46 19.09 0.53
C GLU A 112 37.58 19.15 -0.54
N GLY A 113 37.39 20.01 -1.54
CA GLY A 113 38.49 20.49 -2.35
C GLY A 113 39.29 21.57 -1.62
N ARG A 114 40.50 21.21 -1.16
CA ARG A 114 41.54 22.14 -0.75
C ARG A 114 41.30 23.03 0.48
N ARG A 115 41.62 22.55 1.65
CA ARG A 115 42.44 23.35 2.57
C ARG A 115 43.71 22.57 2.86
N LYS A 116 44.84 23.08 2.31
CA LYS A 116 46.21 22.62 2.66
C LYS A 116 46.31 22.68 4.18
N ALA A 117 46.66 21.57 4.80
CA ALA A 117 47.04 21.53 6.19
C ALA A 117 48.30 22.38 6.36
N GLY A 118 48.15 23.59 6.88
CA GLY A 118 49.20 24.34 7.53
C GLY A 118 49.38 23.77 8.90
N ASP A 119 50.64 23.56 9.23
CA ASP A 119 51.17 22.97 10.47
C ASP A 119 50.51 23.63 11.73
N GLY A 120 50.06 22.80 12.65
CA GLY A 120 49.97 23.19 14.07
C GLY A 120 48.64 23.36 14.77
N GLN A 121 47.45 23.17 14.11
CA GLN A 121 46.14 23.33 14.83
C GLN A 121 45.16 22.16 14.64
N ARG A 122 45.30 21.11 15.46
CA ARG A 122 44.43 19.92 15.45
C ARG A 122 43.01 20.04 16.04
N PRO A 123 42.59 21.06 16.83
CA PRO A 123 41.23 21.05 17.40
C PRO A 123 40.15 21.59 16.47
N ALA A 124 40.45 22.52 15.55
CA ALA A 124 39.44 23.15 14.69
C ALA A 124 38.92 22.24 13.55
N ALA A 125 39.75 21.31 13.03
CA ALA A 125 39.36 20.41 11.95
C ALA A 125 38.36 19.33 12.40
N LEU A 126 38.46 18.87 13.66
CA LEU A 126 37.54 17.88 14.23
C LEU A 126 36.13 18.44 14.45
N TYR A 127 36.05 19.73 14.82
CA TYR A 127 34.79 20.44 15.09
C TYR A 127 34.06 20.80 13.77
N THR A 128 34.77 21.17 12.72
CA THR A 128 34.20 21.47 11.40
C THR A 128 33.73 20.19 10.68
N ALA A 129 34.47 19.09 10.79
CA ALA A 129 34.05 17.80 10.22
C ALA A 129 32.79 17.25 10.90
N SER A 130 32.63 17.45 12.21
CA SER A 130 31.41 17.10 12.94
C SER A 130 30.22 17.96 12.50
N ARG A 131 30.38 19.26 12.32
CA ARG A 131 29.30 20.16 11.88
C ARG A 131 28.82 19.87 10.44
N VAL A 132 29.71 19.58 9.52
CA VAL A 132 29.35 19.20 8.13
C VAL A 132 28.60 17.88 8.12
N GLY A 133 28.98 16.92 8.99
CA GLY A 133 28.27 15.66 9.17
C GLY A 133 26.81 15.84 9.62
N VAL A 134 26.56 16.74 10.60
CA VAL A 134 25.21 17.04 11.11
C VAL A 134 24.37 17.77 10.07
N GLY A 135 24.90 18.77 9.37
CA GLY A 135 24.16 19.51 8.34
C GLY A 135 23.66 18.59 7.22
N ARG A 136 24.46 17.58 6.85
CA ARG A 136 24.04 16.59 5.84
C ARG A 136 22.92 15.67 6.35
N LYS A 137 22.95 15.24 7.61
CA LYS A 137 21.86 14.47 8.22
C LYS A 137 20.56 15.27 8.21
N ILE A 138 20.63 16.54 8.57
CA ILE A 138 19.48 17.47 8.55
C ILE A 138 18.94 17.62 7.12
N LEU A 139 19.81 17.73 6.12
CA LEU A 139 19.40 17.82 4.71
C LEU A 139 18.63 16.56 4.26
N TRP A 140 19.12 15.35 4.59
CA TRP A 140 18.45 14.11 4.25
C TRP A 140 17.10 13.95 4.96
N LEU A 141 17.03 14.28 6.24
CA LEU A 141 15.79 14.22 7.01
C LEU A 141 14.81 15.30 6.55
N GLY A 142 15.31 16.48 6.19
CA GLY A 142 14.51 17.54 5.57
C GLY A 142 13.93 17.11 4.22
N ALA A 143 14.72 16.49 3.35
CA ALA A 143 14.23 15.95 2.08
C ALA A 143 13.19 14.82 2.30
N LEU A 144 13.40 13.96 3.28
CA LEU A 144 12.43 12.94 3.67
C LEU A 144 11.13 13.56 4.18
N SER A 145 11.20 14.61 5.01
CA SER A 145 10.02 15.36 5.48
C SER A 145 9.28 16.02 4.32
N LEU A 146 9.98 16.64 3.36
CA LEU A 146 9.36 17.20 2.16
C LEU A 146 8.64 16.13 1.32
N LEU A 147 9.22 14.94 1.19
CA LEU A 147 8.57 13.80 0.53
C LEU A 147 7.29 13.39 1.28
N VAL A 148 7.38 13.27 2.59
CA VAL A 148 6.26 12.92 3.48
C VAL A 148 5.10 13.91 3.32
N TRP A 149 5.36 15.21 3.42
CA TRP A 149 4.33 16.25 3.34
C TRP A 149 3.85 16.54 1.91
N GLY A 150 4.74 16.47 0.93
CA GLY A 150 4.43 16.85 -0.45
C GLY A 150 3.86 15.72 -1.31
N VAL A 151 4.03 14.46 -0.88
CA VAL A 151 3.60 13.30 -1.66
C VAL A 151 2.78 12.32 -0.83
N CYS A 152 3.24 11.95 0.37
CA CYS A 152 2.64 10.86 1.13
C CYS A 152 1.54 11.31 2.10
N LEU A 153 1.33 12.62 2.31
CA LEU A 153 0.48 13.17 3.36
C LEU A 153 -0.92 12.54 3.40
N SER A 154 -1.61 12.46 2.27
CA SER A 154 -2.97 11.91 2.20
C SER A 154 -3.04 10.46 2.69
N HIS A 155 -2.06 9.64 2.34
CA HIS A 155 -2.00 8.24 2.74
C HIS A 155 -1.47 8.01 4.17
N LEU A 156 -0.83 9.03 4.76
CA LEU A 156 -0.39 8.99 6.17
C LEU A 156 -1.48 9.43 7.13
N VAL A 157 -2.42 10.23 6.66
CA VAL A 157 -3.57 10.73 7.42
C VAL A 157 -4.80 9.84 7.19
N ASN A 158 -5.03 9.42 5.95
CA ASN A 158 -6.04 8.42 5.60
C ASN A 158 -5.35 7.07 5.45
N LEU A 159 -5.30 6.31 6.55
CA LEU A 159 -4.58 5.04 6.62
C LEU A 159 -5.33 3.94 5.86
N GLN A 160 -4.56 3.20 5.07
CA GLN A 160 -5.10 2.12 4.27
C GLN A 160 -4.09 0.96 4.21
N TYR A 161 -4.56 -0.26 4.47
CA TYR A 161 -3.71 -1.46 4.57
C TYR A 161 -2.93 -1.78 3.28
N THR A 162 -3.49 -1.53 2.09
CA THR A 162 -2.81 -1.77 0.80
C THR A 162 -1.62 -0.84 0.60
N VAL A 163 -1.79 0.47 0.89
CA VAL A 163 -0.72 1.47 0.80
C VAL A 163 0.35 1.20 1.86
N THR A 164 -0.06 0.81 3.07
CA THR A 164 0.87 0.42 4.15
C THR A 164 1.72 -0.78 3.73
N CYS A 165 1.14 -1.80 3.08
CA CYS A 165 1.87 -2.92 2.51
C CYS A 165 2.94 -2.49 1.49
N ALA A 166 2.59 -1.54 0.61
CA ALA A 166 3.54 -1.01 -0.37
C ALA A 166 4.65 -0.17 0.27
N MET A 167 4.35 0.61 1.31
CA MET A 167 5.38 1.35 2.08
C MET A 167 6.37 0.40 2.76
N LEU A 168 5.89 -0.71 3.33
CA LEU A 168 6.74 -1.78 3.89
C LEU A 168 7.63 -2.39 2.81
N SER A 169 7.07 -2.69 1.62
CA SER A 169 7.81 -3.22 0.48
C SER A 169 8.88 -2.23 -0.02
N ALA A 170 8.52 -0.95 -0.14
CA ALA A 170 9.44 0.13 -0.54
C ALA A 170 10.60 0.28 0.45
N ALA A 171 10.30 0.28 1.75
CA ALA A 171 11.32 0.35 2.80
C ALA A 171 12.22 -0.90 2.78
N ALA A 172 11.66 -2.10 2.58
CA ALA A 172 12.43 -3.33 2.46
C ALA A 172 13.42 -3.29 1.30
N ILE A 173 12.98 -2.86 0.11
CA ILE A 173 13.81 -2.67 -1.09
C ILE A 173 14.92 -1.65 -0.81
N PHE A 174 14.57 -0.49 -0.27
CA PHE A 174 15.52 0.57 0.03
C PHE A 174 16.62 0.10 1.00
N LEU A 175 16.23 -0.54 2.10
CA LEU A 175 17.14 -1.07 3.09
C LEU A 175 18.03 -2.17 2.50
N PHE A 176 17.46 -3.11 1.74
CA PHE A 176 18.21 -4.20 1.13
C PHE A 176 19.30 -3.67 0.20
N LEU A 177 18.97 -2.76 -0.72
CA LEU A 177 19.92 -2.22 -1.69
C LEU A 177 20.99 -1.34 -1.05
N THR A 178 20.63 -0.58 -0.02
CA THR A 178 21.59 0.34 0.63
C THR A 178 22.40 -0.32 1.74
N THR A 179 22.08 -1.55 2.17
CA THR A 179 22.86 -2.30 3.17
C THR A 179 24.29 -2.54 2.68
N PRO A 180 25.33 -2.33 3.52
CA PRO A 180 26.72 -2.52 3.15
C PRO A 180 27.02 -3.93 2.68
N ASP A 181 27.91 -4.04 1.71
CA ASP A 181 28.37 -5.34 1.22
C ASP A 181 29.22 -6.04 2.30
N THR A 182 29.08 -7.35 2.38
CA THR A 182 29.83 -8.19 3.31
C THR A 182 30.01 -9.59 2.72
N GLU A 183 31.23 -10.12 2.84
CA GLU A 183 31.56 -11.46 2.36
C GLU A 183 31.02 -12.56 3.29
N SER A 184 30.81 -12.27 4.57
CA SER A 184 30.32 -13.23 5.55
C SER A 184 28.81 -13.46 5.40
N SER A 185 28.38 -14.68 5.08
CA SER A 185 26.97 -15.08 4.95
C SER A 185 26.15 -14.79 6.20
N LYS A 186 26.67 -15.08 7.40
CA LYS A 186 26.00 -14.78 8.67
C LYS A 186 25.76 -13.28 8.86
N ARG A 187 26.76 -12.44 8.52
CA ARG A 187 26.63 -10.99 8.62
C ARG A 187 25.65 -10.45 7.57
N PHE A 188 25.69 -10.98 6.35
CA PHE A 188 24.78 -10.60 5.27
C PHE A 188 23.33 -10.85 5.66
N ILE A 189 23.01 -12.06 6.13
CA ILE A 189 21.66 -12.41 6.60
C ILE A 189 21.23 -11.47 7.74
N ARG A 190 22.08 -11.31 8.78
CA ARG A 190 21.77 -10.46 9.93
C ARG A 190 21.53 -9.01 9.55
N SER A 191 22.27 -8.47 8.60
CA SER A 191 22.11 -7.08 8.15
C SER A 191 20.83 -6.87 7.32
N ASN A 192 20.27 -7.93 6.74
CA ASN A 192 19.04 -7.88 5.96
C ASN A 192 17.80 -8.35 6.73
N ILE A 193 17.91 -8.67 8.05
CA ILE A 193 16.75 -9.01 8.90
C ILE A 193 15.64 -7.95 8.80
N PRO A 194 15.92 -6.63 8.90
CA PRO A 194 14.84 -5.64 8.77
C PRO A 194 14.09 -5.76 7.44
N SER A 195 14.79 -5.93 6.32
CA SER A 195 14.14 -6.08 5.01
C SER A 195 13.30 -7.35 4.93
N MET A 196 13.78 -8.47 5.47
CA MET A 196 13.03 -9.74 5.49
C MET A 196 11.76 -9.63 6.35
N VAL A 197 11.86 -9.02 7.53
CA VAL A 197 10.71 -8.81 8.43
C VAL A 197 9.67 -7.93 7.76
N LEU A 198 10.09 -6.81 7.14
CA LEU A 198 9.16 -5.91 6.43
C LEU A 198 8.40 -6.62 5.29
N VAL A 199 9.07 -7.49 4.52
CA VAL A 199 8.41 -8.28 3.46
C VAL A 199 7.40 -9.27 4.05
N ILE A 200 7.75 -9.97 5.14
CA ILE A 200 6.84 -10.94 5.78
C ILE A 200 5.63 -10.22 6.37
N VAL A 201 5.82 -9.08 7.05
CA VAL A 201 4.71 -8.27 7.59
C VAL A 201 3.84 -7.71 6.46
N ALA A 202 4.44 -7.22 5.37
CA ALA A 202 3.71 -6.77 4.20
C ALA A 202 2.85 -7.88 3.59
N TYR A 203 3.38 -9.11 3.53
CA TYR A 203 2.63 -10.28 3.04
C TYR A 203 1.44 -10.62 3.93
N GLN A 204 1.62 -10.57 5.25
CA GLN A 204 0.54 -10.82 6.19
C GLN A 204 -0.53 -9.73 6.15
N LEU A 205 -0.12 -8.47 5.91
CA LEU A 205 -1.04 -7.34 5.85
C LEU A 205 -1.88 -7.33 4.56
N ARG A 206 -1.25 -7.57 3.39
CA ARG A 206 -1.96 -7.67 2.11
C ARG A 206 -1.15 -8.51 1.11
N SER A 207 -1.46 -9.80 1.04
CA SER A 207 -0.73 -10.75 0.20
C SER A 207 -0.76 -10.40 -1.28
N GLU A 208 -1.91 -9.99 -1.82
CA GLU A 208 -2.07 -9.62 -3.22
C GLU A 208 -1.22 -8.40 -3.60
N MET A 209 -1.19 -7.39 -2.72
CA MET A 209 -0.38 -6.19 -2.96
C MET A 209 1.11 -6.48 -2.88
N LEU A 210 1.55 -7.31 -1.92
CA LEU A 210 2.95 -7.74 -1.88
C LEU A 210 3.32 -8.50 -3.16
N LEU A 211 2.49 -9.45 -3.60
CA LEU A 211 2.76 -10.22 -4.83
C LEU A 211 2.81 -9.31 -6.06
N LEU A 212 2.00 -8.27 -6.12
CA LEU A 212 2.05 -7.26 -7.19
C LEU A 212 3.37 -6.46 -7.17
N THR A 213 3.92 -6.17 -5.99
CA THR A 213 5.20 -5.45 -5.83
C THR A 213 6.42 -6.38 -5.81
N PHE A 214 6.23 -7.69 -5.71
CA PHE A 214 7.29 -8.69 -5.61
C PHE A 214 8.30 -8.66 -6.78
N PRO A 215 7.91 -8.41 -8.04
CA PRO A 215 8.84 -8.23 -9.13
C PRO A 215 9.91 -7.14 -8.87
N PHE A 216 9.55 -6.04 -8.19
CA PHE A 216 10.51 -5.00 -7.81
C PHE A 216 11.47 -5.46 -6.68
N ILE A 217 10.99 -6.30 -5.75
CA ILE A 217 11.84 -6.95 -4.74
C ILE A 217 12.84 -7.88 -5.43
N CYS A 218 12.40 -8.66 -6.41
CA CYS A 218 13.27 -9.51 -7.22
C CYS A 218 14.32 -8.70 -7.99
N LEU A 219 13.93 -7.56 -8.57
CA LEU A 219 14.87 -6.66 -9.23
C LEU A 219 15.95 -6.14 -8.27
N ALA A 220 15.57 -5.75 -7.05
CA ALA A 220 16.53 -5.34 -6.03
C ALA A 220 17.54 -6.47 -5.71
N GLY A 221 17.06 -7.70 -5.60
CA GLY A 221 17.90 -8.90 -5.45
C GLY A 221 18.84 -9.10 -6.62
N LEU A 222 18.30 -9.03 -7.84
CA LEU A 222 19.06 -9.19 -9.08
C LEU A 222 20.15 -8.12 -9.22
N TYR A 223 19.82 -6.85 -9.00
CA TYR A 223 20.81 -5.76 -9.12
C TYR A 223 21.98 -5.94 -8.15
N ARG A 224 21.69 -6.29 -6.92
CA ARG A 224 22.73 -6.53 -5.94
C ARG A 224 23.54 -7.79 -6.27
N LEU A 225 22.90 -8.83 -6.80
CA LEU A 225 23.55 -10.07 -7.22
C LEU A 225 24.51 -9.84 -8.40
N THR A 226 24.11 -9.06 -9.41
CA THR A 226 24.97 -8.77 -10.58
C THR A 226 26.25 -8.02 -10.24
N GLU A 227 26.28 -7.39 -9.08
CA GLU A 227 27.46 -6.68 -8.56
C GLU A 227 28.48 -7.61 -7.88
N GLU A 228 28.12 -8.85 -7.59
CA GLU A 228 29.00 -9.81 -6.93
C GLU A 228 30.15 -10.28 -7.87
N LYS A 229 31.34 -10.46 -7.30
CA LYS A 229 32.54 -10.90 -8.06
C LYS A 229 32.34 -12.27 -8.73
N LYS A 230 31.60 -13.17 -8.07
CA LYS A 230 31.31 -14.53 -8.53
C LYS A 230 29.80 -14.78 -8.40
N LEU A 231 29.05 -14.51 -9.47
CA LEU A 231 27.58 -14.67 -9.52
C LEU A 231 27.12 -16.04 -9.01
N PHE A 232 27.73 -17.10 -9.48
CA PHE A 232 27.39 -18.49 -9.15
C PHE A 232 28.33 -19.11 -8.11
N GLY A 233 29.06 -18.27 -7.37
CA GLY A 233 29.90 -18.76 -6.28
C GLY A 233 29.06 -19.36 -5.14
N LYS A 234 29.50 -20.47 -4.52
CA LYS A 234 28.77 -21.13 -3.43
C LYS A 234 28.37 -20.16 -2.32
N ASP A 235 29.28 -19.27 -1.89
CA ASP A 235 29.03 -18.31 -0.83
C ASP A 235 28.00 -17.25 -1.26
N THR A 236 28.00 -16.81 -2.53
CA THR A 236 27.02 -15.89 -3.09
C THR A 236 25.64 -16.53 -3.11
N LEU A 237 25.53 -17.76 -3.62
CA LEU A 237 24.28 -18.51 -3.66
C LEU A 237 23.71 -18.74 -2.24
N ILE A 238 24.57 -19.08 -1.26
CA ILE A 238 24.15 -19.24 0.13
C ILE A 238 23.61 -17.91 0.70
N ARG A 239 24.29 -16.77 0.46
CA ARG A 239 23.86 -15.46 0.97
C ARG A 239 22.50 -15.06 0.45
N TYR A 240 22.34 -15.01 -0.87
CA TYR A 240 21.09 -14.57 -1.50
C TYR A 240 19.98 -15.61 -1.37
N GLY A 241 20.33 -16.91 -1.54
CA GLY A 241 19.40 -18.01 -1.37
C GLY A 241 18.85 -18.09 0.06
N SER A 242 19.68 -17.83 1.09
CA SER A 242 19.20 -17.80 2.47
C SER A 242 18.24 -16.65 2.75
N VAL A 243 18.50 -15.44 2.24
CA VAL A 243 17.60 -14.30 2.42
C VAL A 243 16.26 -14.56 1.72
N LEU A 244 16.29 -15.01 0.47
CA LEU A 244 15.08 -15.37 -0.28
C LEU A 244 14.35 -16.54 0.39
N GLY A 245 15.07 -17.58 0.82
CA GLY A 245 14.50 -18.76 1.47
C GLY A 245 13.82 -18.42 2.79
N ILE A 246 14.38 -17.52 3.61
CA ILE A 246 13.75 -17.07 4.87
C ILE A 246 12.48 -16.27 4.57
N MET A 247 12.49 -15.38 3.59
CA MET A 247 11.29 -14.64 3.20
C MET A 247 10.18 -15.58 2.71
N LEU A 248 10.50 -16.48 1.78
CA LEU A 248 9.54 -17.46 1.26
C LEU A 248 9.01 -18.39 2.36
N ALA A 249 9.88 -18.87 3.25
CA ALA A 249 9.47 -19.71 4.38
C ALA A 249 8.51 -18.96 5.31
N GLY A 250 8.80 -17.68 5.63
CA GLY A 250 7.91 -16.85 6.43
C GLY A 250 6.56 -16.62 5.77
N MET A 251 6.53 -16.38 4.46
CA MET A 251 5.30 -16.24 3.68
C MET A 251 4.49 -17.56 3.64
N LEU A 252 5.15 -18.69 3.39
CA LEU A 252 4.52 -20.01 3.33
C LEU A 252 3.96 -20.45 4.69
N ILE A 253 4.70 -20.21 5.77
CA ILE A 253 4.22 -20.48 7.14
C ILE A 253 2.99 -19.63 7.44
N SER A 254 3.03 -18.32 7.13
CA SER A 254 1.88 -17.43 7.34
C SER A 254 0.66 -17.89 6.56
N ARG A 255 0.85 -18.30 5.29
CA ARG A 255 -0.24 -18.82 4.45
C ARG A 255 -0.75 -20.18 4.93
N GLY A 256 0.12 -21.04 5.44
CA GLY A 256 -0.27 -22.34 6.01
C GLY A 256 -1.14 -22.20 7.26
N ILE A 257 -0.79 -21.26 8.14
CA ILE A 257 -1.60 -20.95 9.35
C ILE A 257 -2.95 -20.35 8.91
N ASP A 258 -2.95 -19.44 7.96
CA ASP A 258 -4.16 -18.84 7.39
C ASP A 258 -5.10 -19.91 6.81
N TYR A 259 -4.56 -20.78 5.96
CA TYR A 259 -5.32 -21.89 5.38
C TYR A 259 -5.91 -22.83 6.44
N ALA A 260 -5.17 -23.09 7.51
CA ALA A 260 -5.66 -23.92 8.61
C ALA A 260 -6.78 -23.22 9.40
N ALA A 261 -6.69 -21.91 9.62
CA ALA A 261 -7.70 -21.12 10.32
C ALA A 261 -9.04 -21.09 9.56
N TYR A 262 -8.98 -20.96 8.24
CA TYR A 262 -10.16 -21.00 7.36
C TYR A 262 -10.55 -22.44 6.94
N GLY A 263 -10.08 -23.48 7.64
CA GLY A 263 -10.20 -24.88 7.24
C GLY A 263 -11.57 -25.55 7.50
N SER A 264 -12.48 -24.94 8.30
CA SER A 264 -13.81 -25.49 8.56
C SER A 264 -14.70 -25.51 7.31
N GLY A 265 -15.74 -26.36 7.30
CA GLY A 265 -16.67 -26.44 6.16
C GLY A 265 -17.35 -25.11 5.88
N GLN A 266 -17.84 -24.44 6.92
CA GLN A 266 -18.53 -23.15 6.79
C GLN A 266 -17.61 -22.05 6.23
N TRP A 267 -16.35 -21.98 6.68
CA TRP A 267 -15.39 -21.03 6.13
C TRP A 267 -15.05 -21.36 4.68
N LYS A 268 -14.93 -22.63 4.31
CA LYS A 268 -14.67 -23.03 2.92
C LYS A 268 -15.80 -22.64 1.97
N ASP A 269 -17.06 -22.83 2.41
CA ASP A 269 -18.22 -22.43 1.62
C ASP A 269 -18.27 -20.90 1.48
N PHE A 270 -18.00 -20.18 2.57
CA PHE A 270 -17.90 -18.73 2.51
C PHE A 270 -16.75 -18.24 1.61
N LEU A 271 -15.58 -18.89 1.62
CA LEU A 271 -14.49 -18.53 0.71
C LEU A 271 -14.88 -18.69 -0.76
N ARG A 272 -15.65 -19.73 -1.11
CA ARG A 272 -16.19 -19.89 -2.47
C ARG A 272 -17.16 -18.78 -2.84
N PHE A 273 -18.06 -18.45 -1.92
CA PHE A 273 -18.97 -17.32 -2.07
C PHE A 273 -18.21 -16.00 -2.30
N PHE A 274 -17.23 -15.72 -1.45
CA PHE A 274 -16.42 -14.51 -1.48
C PHE A 274 -15.61 -14.39 -2.78
N GLU A 275 -14.99 -15.48 -3.25
CA GLU A 275 -14.22 -15.51 -4.50
C GLU A 275 -15.12 -15.30 -5.73
N ALA A 276 -16.27 -15.97 -5.76
CA ALA A 276 -17.25 -15.81 -6.82
C ALA A 276 -17.83 -14.39 -6.87
N ARG A 277 -18.22 -13.85 -5.70
CA ARG A 277 -18.66 -12.47 -5.57
C ARG A 277 -17.60 -11.49 -6.06
N THR A 278 -16.34 -11.67 -5.64
CA THR A 278 -15.22 -10.83 -6.07
C THR A 278 -15.02 -10.90 -7.58
N THR A 279 -15.14 -12.09 -8.17
CA THR A 279 -15.06 -12.27 -9.63
C THR A 279 -16.12 -11.43 -10.32
N VAL A 280 -17.36 -11.53 -9.89
CA VAL A 280 -18.48 -10.82 -10.49
C VAL A 280 -18.35 -9.31 -10.31
N TYR A 281 -18.19 -8.83 -9.09
CA TYR A 281 -18.21 -7.39 -8.79
C TYR A 281 -16.92 -6.65 -9.12
N ASP A 282 -15.77 -7.31 -9.03
CA ASP A 282 -14.48 -6.66 -9.20
C ASP A 282 -13.92 -6.79 -10.63
N PHE A 283 -14.28 -7.84 -11.37
CA PHE A 283 -13.70 -8.12 -12.68
C PHE A 283 -14.70 -8.12 -13.82
N TYR A 284 -15.98 -8.29 -13.53
CA TYR A 284 -17.06 -8.36 -14.54
C TYR A 284 -18.26 -7.50 -14.16
N GLN A 285 -17.98 -6.28 -13.68
CA GLN A 285 -19.03 -5.33 -13.26
C GLN A 285 -20.00 -4.99 -14.41
N GLU A 286 -19.56 -5.05 -15.67
CA GLU A 286 -20.42 -4.90 -16.85
C GLU A 286 -21.56 -5.93 -16.88
N LEU A 287 -21.36 -7.10 -16.34
CA LEU A 287 -22.42 -8.06 -16.14
C LEU A 287 -23.56 -7.49 -15.30
N ILE A 288 -23.28 -6.78 -14.21
CA ILE A 288 -24.27 -6.29 -13.26
C ILE A 288 -24.97 -5.04 -13.77
N MET A 289 -24.25 -4.18 -14.49
CA MET A 289 -24.70 -2.87 -14.88
C MET A 289 -25.36 -2.83 -16.27
N GLU A 290 -25.07 -3.81 -17.13
CA GLU A 290 -25.63 -3.92 -18.47
C GLU A 290 -26.66 -5.05 -18.52
N ASP A 291 -27.65 -4.98 -19.40
CA ASP A 291 -28.73 -5.99 -19.53
C ASP A 291 -28.25 -7.35 -20.11
N ALA A 292 -26.96 -7.52 -20.32
CA ALA A 292 -26.34 -8.76 -20.78
C ALA A 292 -26.54 -9.98 -19.82
N TRP A 293 -27.12 -9.74 -18.66
CA TRP A 293 -27.42 -10.79 -17.67
C TRP A 293 -28.72 -11.50 -17.85
N GLN A 294 -29.68 -10.91 -18.51
CA GLN A 294 -31.03 -11.50 -18.56
C GLN A 294 -30.97 -12.95 -19.04
N GLU A 295 -30.19 -13.22 -20.08
CA GLU A 295 -30.00 -14.59 -20.57
C GLU A 295 -29.42 -15.52 -19.49
N ALA A 296 -28.40 -15.06 -18.74
CA ALA A 296 -27.79 -15.87 -17.69
C ALA A 296 -28.72 -16.10 -16.49
N LEU A 297 -29.49 -15.10 -16.10
CA LEU A 297 -30.45 -15.21 -14.99
C LEU A 297 -31.66 -16.08 -15.39
N GLU A 298 -32.11 -16.00 -16.63
CA GLU A 298 -33.16 -16.88 -17.19
C GLU A 298 -32.71 -18.32 -17.23
N GLU A 299 -31.49 -18.61 -17.72
CA GLU A 299 -30.88 -19.94 -17.68
C GLU A 299 -30.74 -20.51 -16.27
N LEU A 300 -30.45 -19.63 -15.28
CA LEU A 300 -30.35 -19.99 -13.88
C LEU A 300 -31.71 -20.06 -13.15
N GLY A 301 -32.81 -19.74 -13.83
CA GLY A 301 -34.13 -19.69 -13.23
C GLY A 301 -34.27 -18.64 -12.13
N ALA A 302 -33.45 -17.59 -12.19
CA ALA A 302 -33.42 -16.56 -11.16
C ALA A 302 -34.54 -15.53 -11.39
N PRO A 303 -35.30 -15.14 -10.34
CA PRO A 303 -36.34 -14.14 -10.50
C PRO A 303 -35.74 -12.75 -10.85
N PRO A 304 -36.47 -11.91 -11.61
CA PRO A 304 -35.97 -10.58 -12.04
C PRO A 304 -35.54 -9.68 -10.86
N CYS A 305 -36.20 -9.78 -9.71
CA CYS A 305 -35.86 -9.02 -8.50
C CYS A 305 -34.42 -9.31 -8.00
N ARG A 306 -33.90 -10.52 -8.21
CA ARG A 306 -32.53 -10.89 -7.84
C ARG A 306 -31.50 -10.04 -8.58
N GLN A 307 -31.75 -9.69 -9.85
CA GLN A 307 -30.89 -8.77 -10.60
C GLN A 307 -30.84 -7.39 -9.91
N THR A 308 -31.97 -6.88 -9.48
CA THR A 308 -32.04 -5.60 -8.75
C THR A 308 -31.26 -5.65 -7.44
N LEU A 309 -31.38 -6.73 -6.68
CA LEU A 309 -30.63 -6.94 -5.44
C LEU A 309 -29.12 -7.03 -5.66
N LEU A 310 -28.70 -7.65 -6.75
CA LEU A 310 -27.27 -7.68 -7.12
C LEU A 310 -26.79 -6.29 -7.55
N ARG A 311 -27.58 -5.53 -8.32
CA ARG A 311 -27.21 -4.16 -8.77
C ARG A 311 -27.07 -3.17 -7.60
N ASN A 312 -27.93 -3.26 -6.60
CA ASN A 312 -27.92 -2.39 -5.43
C ASN A 312 -27.12 -2.95 -4.24
N TYR A 313 -26.38 -4.05 -4.43
CA TYR A 313 -25.58 -4.74 -3.42
C TYR A 313 -26.37 -5.32 -2.23
N ASN A 314 -27.71 -5.28 -2.23
CA ASN A 314 -28.56 -5.79 -1.14
C ASN A 314 -28.89 -7.30 -1.31
N TYR A 315 -28.00 -8.05 -1.93
CA TYR A 315 -28.20 -9.46 -2.27
C TYR A 315 -28.40 -10.37 -1.04
N GLY A 316 -28.02 -9.92 0.14
CA GLY A 316 -28.28 -10.65 1.40
C GLY A 316 -29.77 -10.68 1.80
N LEU A 317 -30.64 -9.94 1.09
CA LEU A 317 -32.10 -10.04 1.26
C LEU A 317 -32.67 -11.31 0.62
N ASP A 318 -32.01 -11.90 -0.39
CA ASP A 318 -32.46 -13.11 -1.08
C ASP A 318 -31.58 -14.32 -0.68
N ASP A 319 -32.11 -15.22 0.15
CA ASP A 319 -31.44 -16.44 0.58
C ASP A 319 -31.04 -17.36 -0.60
N GLY A 320 -31.58 -17.12 -1.79
CA GLY A 320 -31.20 -17.85 -3.02
C GLY A 320 -29.92 -17.32 -3.68
N VAL A 321 -29.33 -16.24 -3.16
CA VAL A 321 -27.99 -15.76 -3.56
C VAL A 321 -26.94 -16.44 -2.70
N ASP A 322 -26.76 -17.71 -2.92
CA ASP A 322 -25.80 -18.57 -2.21
C ASP A 322 -24.46 -18.71 -2.97
N SER A 323 -23.56 -19.52 -2.42
CA SER A 323 -22.25 -19.80 -3.03
C SER A 323 -22.37 -20.47 -4.38
N GLN A 324 -23.36 -21.38 -4.56
CA GLN A 324 -23.56 -22.10 -5.82
C GLN A 324 -24.06 -21.16 -6.91
N PHE A 325 -25.02 -20.29 -6.59
CA PHE A 325 -25.53 -19.29 -7.53
C PHE A 325 -24.42 -18.35 -7.99
N LEU A 326 -23.66 -17.76 -7.06
CA LEU A 326 -22.58 -16.84 -7.44
C LEU A 326 -21.43 -17.52 -8.19
N MET A 327 -21.11 -18.79 -7.89
CA MET A 327 -20.12 -19.54 -8.65
C MET A 327 -20.57 -19.75 -10.10
N THR A 328 -21.81 -20.16 -10.31
CA THR A 328 -22.35 -20.35 -11.68
C THR A 328 -22.32 -19.04 -12.47
N LEU A 329 -22.62 -17.95 -11.79
CA LEU A 329 -22.58 -16.62 -12.38
C LEU A 329 -21.16 -16.15 -12.72
N ALA A 330 -20.18 -16.43 -11.85
CA ALA A 330 -18.77 -16.16 -12.08
C ALA A 330 -18.20 -17.01 -13.25
N ASP A 331 -18.64 -18.26 -13.36
CA ASP A 331 -18.30 -19.14 -14.46
C ASP A 331 -18.87 -18.62 -15.79
N TYR A 332 -20.15 -18.23 -15.81
CA TYR A 332 -20.77 -17.56 -16.96
C TYR A 332 -20.01 -16.31 -17.38
N ALA A 333 -19.67 -15.44 -16.40
CA ALA A 333 -18.87 -14.24 -16.64
C ALA A 333 -17.54 -14.57 -17.33
N THR A 334 -16.85 -15.58 -16.82
CA THR A 334 -15.54 -15.99 -17.31
C THR A 334 -15.64 -16.64 -18.68
N ASP A 335 -16.66 -17.44 -18.93
CA ASP A 335 -16.79 -18.20 -20.17
C ASP A 335 -17.46 -17.44 -21.31
N THR A 336 -18.43 -16.59 -21.02
CA THR A 336 -19.21 -15.87 -22.02
C THR A 336 -18.75 -14.44 -22.18
N VAL A 337 -18.83 -13.63 -21.11
CA VAL A 337 -18.53 -12.18 -21.17
C VAL A 337 -17.08 -11.93 -21.54
N ARG A 338 -16.14 -12.66 -20.95
CA ARG A 338 -14.72 -12.50 -21.25
C ARG A 338 -14.40 -12.81 -22.72
N LYS A 339 -15.07 -13.80 -23.31
CA LYS A 339 -14.87 -14.17 -24.72
C LYS A 339 -15.47 -13.14 -25.68
N ALA A 340 -16.55 -12.47 -25.30
CA ALA A 340 -17.20 -11.44 -26.09
C ALA A 340 -16.48 -10.08 -26.06
N ARG A 341 -15.50 -9.88 -25.16
CA ARG A 341 -14.76 -8.61 -25.04
C ARG A 341 -13.94 -8.31 -26.31
N ASP A 342 -14.05 -7.07 -26.80
CA ASP A 342 -13.13 -6.53 -27.83
C ASP A 342 -11.77 -6.22 -27.20
N TRP A 343 -10.89 -7.21 -27.17
CA TRP A 343 -9.56 -7.10 -26.57
C TRP A 343 -8.68 -6.06 -27.27
N GLU A 344 -8.85 -5.83 -28.57
CA GLU A 344 -8.08 -4.82 -29.29
C GLU A 344 -8.43 -3.42 -28.81
N ALA A 345 -9.71 -3.09 -28.74
CA ALA A 345 -10.18 -1.82 -28.22
C ALA A 345 -9.78 -1.61 -26.74
N ILE A 346 -9.91 -2.68 -25.92
CA ILE A 346 -9.51 -2.65 -24.50
C ILE A 346 -8.01 -2.36 -24.39
N VAL A 347 -7.16 -3.10 -25.05
CA VAL A 347 -5.69 -2.91 -24.98
C VAL A 347 -5.32 -1.49 -25.42
N LYS A 348 -5.89 -1.00 -26.53
CA LYS A 348 -5.65 0.36 -27.03
C LYS A 348 -6.04 1.43 -26.00
N LYS A 349 -7.21 1.29 -25.37
CA LYS A 349 -7.70 2.16 -24.29
C LYS A 349 -6.76 2.13 -23.09
N GLN A 350 -6.33 0.93 -22.66
CA GLN A 350 -5.47 0.77 -21.48
C GLN A 350 -4.03 1.26 -21.71
N VAL A 351 -3.49 1.11 -22.90
CA VAL A 351 -2.19 1.70 -23.28
C VAL A 351 -2.26 3.24 -23.22
N TYR A 352 -3.35 3.83 -23.73
CA TYR A 352 -3.55 5.29 -23.62
C TYR A 352 -3.68 5.72 -22.15
N ARG A 353 -4.44 4.98 -21.31
CA ARG A 353 -4.60 5.23 -19.89
C ARG A 353 -3.28 5.15 -19.13
N TYR A 354 -2.47 4.13 -19.42
CA TYR A 354 -1.10 3.99 -18.90
C TYR A 354 -0.25 5.22 -19.22
N TYR A 355 -0.23 5.63 -20.50
CA TYR A 355 0.50 6.81 -20.95
C TYR A 355 0.03 8.09 -20.22
N TYR A 356 -1.29 8.30 -20.13
CA TYR A 356 -1.86 9.46 -19.47
C TYR A 356 -1.48 9.52 -17.98
N ARG A 357 -1.68 8.45 -17.25
CA ARG A 357 -1.40 8.39 -15.81
C ARG A 357 0.08 8.53 -15.50
N THR A 358 0.93 7.83 -16.23
CA THR A 358 2.37 7.72 -15.90
C THR A 358 3.22 8.84 -16.50
N LEU A 359 2.91 9.34 -17.70
CA LEU A 359 3.76 10.29 -18.45
C LEU A 359 3.13 11.68 -18.57
N ARG A 360 1.81 11.80 -18.58
CA ARG A 360 1.11 13.10 -18.68
C ARG A 360 0.75 13.71 -17.32
N GLY A 361 1.09 13.07 -16.22
CA GLY A 361 0.89 13.59 -14.87
C GLY A 361 -0.53 13.43 -14.33
N GLY A 362 -1.30 12.45 -14.84
CA GLY A 362 -2.64 12.13 -14.32
C GLY A 362 -2.61 11.81 -12.82
N ASP A 363 -1.53 11.18 -12.34
CA ASP A 363 -1.31 10.84 -10.92
C ASP A 363 -0.26 11.77 -10.26
N SER A 364 -0.25 13.07 -10.59
CA SER A 364 0.65 14.03 -9.93
C SER A 364 0.24 14.24 -8.46
N PRO A 365 1.19 14.25 -7.48
CA PRO A 365 2.64 14.43 -7.62
C PRO A 365 3.46 13.14 -7.83
N TYR A 366 2.87 11.95 -7.66
CA TYR A 366 3.58 10.66 -7.72
C TYR A 366 4.25 10.40 -9.06
N SER A 367 3.50 10.50 -10.16
CA SER A 367 4.02 10.31 -11.52
C SER A 367 5.11 11.33 -11.87
N THR A 368 4.93 12.59 -11.48
CA THR A 368 5.91 13.67 -11.71
C THR A 368 7.21 13.42 -10.95
N LEU A 369 7.11 12.99 -9.67
CA LEU A 369 8.28 12.65 -8.85
C LEU A 369 9.03 11.44 -9.40
N LEU A 370 8.31 10.45 -9.91
CA LEU A 370 8.92 9.27 -10.51
C LEU A 370 9.66 9.61 -11.81
N LEU A 371 9.06 10.42 -12.71
CA LEU A 371 9.73 10.88 -13.92
C LEU A 371 10.99 11.70 -13.60
N TRP A 372 10.91 12.54 -12.58
CA TRP A 372 12.06 13.26 -12.06
C TRP A 372 13.17 12.30 -11.58
N MET A 373 12.83 11.24 -10.88
CA MET A 373 13.79 10.24 -10.41
C MET A 373 14.44 9.49 -11.59
N TYR A 374 13.67 9.14 -12.62
CA TYR A 374 14.22 8.55 -13.84
C TYR A 374 15.20 9.47 -14.53
N ALA A 375 14.85 10.76 -14.66
CA ALA A 375 15.76 11.76 -15.23
C ALA A 375 17.08 11.82 -14.44
N GLY A 376 17.03 11.77 -13.11
CA GLY A 376 18.21 11.71 -12.25
C GLY A 376 19.05 10.45 -12.45
N VAL A 377 18.42 9.28 -12.55
CA VAL A 377 19.10 8.00 -12.78
C VAL A 377 19.76 7.97 -14.17
N PHE A 378 19.08 8.43 -15.22
CA PHE A 378 19.64 8.52 -16.57
C PHE A 378 20.78 9.54 -16.64
N ALA A 379 20.62 10.72 -16.04
CA ALA A 379 21.67 11.72 -15.96
C ALA A 379 22.92 11.18 -15.23
N ALA A 380 22.73 10.50 -14.09
CA ALA A 380 23.82 9.86 -13.37
C ALA A 380 24.49 8.75 -14.21
N GLY A 381 23.74 7.94 -14.93
CA GLY A 381 24.26 6.89 -15.82
C GLY A 381 25.09 7.44 -16.98
N ILE A 382 24.66 8.54 -17.58
CA ILE A 382 25.38 9.21 -18.67
C ILE A 382 26.63 9.94 -18.14
N CYS A 383 26.53 10.63 -17.01
CA CYS A 383 27.65 11.39 -16.44
C CYS A 383 28.70 10.50 -15.75
N ALA A 384 28.33 9.34 -15.20
CA ALA A 384 29.25 8.46 -14.51
C ALA A 384 30.47 8.05 -15.35
N PRO A 385 30.36 7.65 -16.63
CA PRO A 385 31.52 7.33 -17.47
C PRO A 385 32.47 8.51 -17.68
N VAL A 386 31.92 9.73 -17.73
CA VAL A 386 32.68 10.96 -17.96
C VAL A 386 33.36 11.44 -16.68
N LEU A 387 32.68 11.33 -15.54
CA LEU A 387 33.20 11.75 -14.22
C LEU A 387 34.27 10.79 -13.68
N PHE A 388 34.12 9.50 -13.95
CA PHE A 388 34.96 8.45 -13.36
C PHE A 388 35.86 7.72 -14.36
N GLY A 389 35.63 7.88 -15.66
CA GLY A 389 36.36 7.17 -16.73
C GLY A 389 37.81 7.62 -16.99
N LYS A 390 38.19 8.82 -16.54
CA LYS A 390 39.54 9.37 -16.75
C LYS A 390 40.58 8.97 -15.70
N ALA A 391 40.17 8.36 -14.60
CA ALA A 391 41.10 7.89 -13.57
C ALA A 391 41.86 6.59 -13.96
N ALA A 392 41.34 5.87 -14.96
CA ALA A 392 41.89 4.58 -15.38
C ALA A 392 42.96 4.64 -16.50
N SER A 393 43.32 5.83 -16.99
CA SER A 393 44.28 5.98 -18.11
C SER A 393 45.77 6.19 -17.68
N GLY A 394 46.05 6.05 -16.39
CA GLY A 394 47.43 6.08 -15.85
C GLY A 394 47.90 4.67 -15.47
N GLU A 395 48.91 4.19 -16.20
CA GLU A 395 49.67 2.96 -16.03
C GLU A 395 49.02 1.61 -16.38
N GLU A 396 49.25 1.25 -17.61
CA GLU A 396 49.19 -0.09 -18.14
C GLU A 396 50.44 -0.89 -17.67
N LYS A 397 50.27 -1.74 -16.63
CA LYS A 397 51.18 -2.87 -16.41
C LYS A 397 50.39 -4.08 -15.91
N ASN A 398 50.23 -5.06 -16.82
CA ASN A 398 49.87 -6.45 -16.57
C ASN A 398 48.58 -6.79 -15.77
N GLY A 399 47.45 -6.15 -16.03
CA GLY A 399 46.13 -6.62 -15.62
C GLY A 399 45.32 -7.02 -16.86
N GLY A 400 44.94 -8.29 -16.96
CA GLY A 400 44.42 -8.88 -18.19
C GLY A 400 43.13 -8.25 -18.73
N LYS A 401 42.88 -8.48 -20.04
CA LYS A 401 41.68 -8.09 -20.83
C LYS A 401 40.31 -8.25 -20.11
N VAL A 402 40.25 -9.09 -19.08
CA VAL A 402 39.05 -9.39 -18.29
C VAL A 402 38.70 -8.23 -17.35
N GLU A 403 39.67 -7.53 -16.77
CA GLU A 403 39.43 -6.42 -15.83
C GLU A 403 38.96 -5.15 -16.56
N LYS A 404 39.55 -4.84 -17.71
CA LYS A 404 39.08 -3.74 -18.61
C LYS A 404 37.65 -3.96 -19.14
N LYS A 405 37.28 -5.21 -19.42
CA LYS A 405 35.90 -5.56 -19.87
C LYS A 405 34.88 -5.41 -18.74
N ARG A 406 35.30 -5.69 -17.48
CA ARG A 406 34.46 -5.56 -16.29
C ARG A 406 34.22 -4.09 -15.91
N GLU A 407 35.24 -3.22 -15.98
CA GLU A 407 35.08 -1.78 -15.76
C GLU A 407 34.19 -1.11 -16.82
N SER A 408 34.31 -1.52 -18.08
CA SER A 408 33.45 -1.07 -19.16
C SER A 408 31.98 -1.48 -18.94
N MET A 409 31.72 -2.67 -18.40
CA MET A 409 30.37 -3.16 -18.12
C MET A 409 29.72 -2.43 -16.93
N GLN A 410 30.49 -2.08 -15.91
CA GLN A 410 30.00 -1.30 -14.77
C GLN A 410 29.56 0.13 -15.13
N ARG A 411 30.07 0.66 -16.26
CA ARG A 411 29.74 2.02 -16.74
C ARG A 411 28.30 2.16 -17.21
N PHE A 412 27.65 1.08 -17.65
CA PHE A 412 26.28 1.11 -18.16
C PHE A 412 25.26 0.46 -17.20
N ASP A 413 25.71 0.07 -16.00
CA ASP A 413 24.87 -0.68 -15.06
C ASP A 413 23.57 0.06 -14.68
N LEU A 414 23.63 1.35 -14.41
CA LEU A 414 22.43 2.14 -14.09
C LEU A 414 21.44 2.23 -15.25
N LEU A 415 21.95 2.32 -16.49
CA LEU A 415 21.07 2.50 -17.66
C LEU A 415 20.29 1.22 -17.96
N TRP A 416 20.97 0.05 -18.04
CA TRP A 416 20.25 -1.19 -18.30
C TRP A 416 19.33 -1.58 -17.14
N GLN A 417 19.74 -1.29 -15.90
CA GLN A 417 18.92 -1.48 -14.72
C GLN A 417 17.65 -0.62 -14.78
N ALA A 418 17.76 0.66 -15.15
CA ALA A 418 16.60 1.55 -15.32
C ALA A 418 15.67 1.08 -16.45
N VAL A 419 16.23 0.58 -17.57
CA VAL A 419 15.43 -0.02 -18.65
C VAL A 419 14.67 -1.25 -18.16
N LEU A 420 15.30 -2.11 -17.37
CA LEU A 420 14.65 -3.30 -16.82
C LEU A 420 13.55 -2.93 -15.80
N VAL A 421 13.78 -1.91 -14.94
CA VAL A 421 12.71 -1.37 -14.06
C VAL A 421 11.54 -0.89 -14.88
N THR A 422 11.79 -0.13 -15.95
CA THR A 422 10.73 0.38 -16.84
C THR A 422 9.94 -0.78 -17.48
N GLY A 423 10.62 -1.85 -17.90
CA GLY A 423 9.97 -3.04 -18.46
C GLY A 423 9.06 -3.74 -17.44
N VAL A 424 9.56 -4.00 -16.24
CA VAL A 424 8.78 -4.62 -15.16
C VAL A 424 7.61 -3.72 -14.74
N ARG A 425 7.85 -2.42 -14.58
CA ARG A 425 6.79 -1.43 -14.34
C ARG A 425 5.69 -1.55 -15.38
N SER A 426 6.05 -1.47 -16.67
CA SER A 426 5.06 -1.50 -17.75
C SER A 426 4.25 -2.80 -17.74
N ALA A 427 4.89 -3.94 -17.47
CA ALA A 427 4.20 -5.22 -17.36
C ALA A 427 3.22 -5.26 -16.17
N VAL A 428 3.63 -4.78 -14.98
CA VAL A 428 2.78 -4.72 -13.79
C VAL A 428 1.61 -3.76 -14.00
N TRP A 429 1.85 -2.58 -14.58
CA TRP A 429 0.79 -1.63 -14.90
C TRP A 429 -0.20 -2.17 -15.92
N MET A 430 0.26 -2.79 -17.00
CA MET A 430 -0.64 -3.39 -17.99
C MET A 430 -1.45 -4.54 -17.39
N PHE A 431 -0.87 -5.32 -16.48
CA PHE A 431 -1.59 -6.37 -15.76
C PHE A 431 -2.78 -5.82 -14.96
N ILE A 432 -2.61 -4.73 -14.18
CA ILE A 432 -3.72 -4.14 -13.40
C ILE A 432 -4.74 -3.43 -14.30
N LEU A 433 -4.27 -2.70 -15.32
CA LEU A 433 -5.13 -1.96 -16.24
C LEU A 433 -6.02 -2.89 -17.08
N LEU A 434 -5.48 -4.00 -17.59
CA LEU A 434 -6.25 -4.98 -18.35
C LEU A 434 -7.29 -5.71 -17.50
N ARG A 435 -7.12 -5.71 -16.18
CA ARG A 435 -8.11 -6.22 -15.23
C ARG A 435 -9.09 -5.15 -14.73
N GLY A 436 -8.95 -3.88 -15.18
CA GLY A 436 -9.78 -2.78 -14.70
C GLY A 436 -9.54 -2.38 -13.24
N ARG A 437 -8.42 -2.83 -12.65
CA ARG A 437 -8.12 -2.66 -11.20
C ARG A 437 -6.99 -1.66 -10.98
N ASP A 438 -7.23 -0.38 -11.27
CA ASP A 438 -6.26 0.69 -11.10
C ASP A 438 -6.72 1.84 -10.17
N PRO A 439 -7.32 1.56 -8.98
CA PRO A 439 -7.62 2.60 -8.02
C PRO A 439 -6.33 3.24 -7.48
N GLU A 440 -6.44 4.47 -6.99
CA GLU A 440 -5.29 5.26 -6.51
C GLU A 440 -4.46 4.52 -5.45
N ARG A 441 -5.10 3.79 -4.54
CA ARG A 441 -4.42 2.97 -3.53
C ARG A 441 -3.45 1.93 -4.11
N ILE A 442 -3.72 1.41 -5.30
CA ILE A 442 -2.83 0.46 -5.99
C ILE A 442 -1.77 1.22 -6.79
N THR A 443 -2.17 2.22 -7.57
CA THR A 443 -1.25 2.93 -8.45
C THR A 443 -0.25 3.80 -7.70
N HIS A 444 -0.68 4.54 -6.65
CA HIS A 444 0.22 5.28 -5.78
C HIS A 444 1.21 4.35 -5.06
N SER A 445 0.75 3.17 -4.67
CA SER A 445 1.59 2.13 -4.09
C SER A 445 2.71 1.67 -5.04
N LEU A 446 2.40 1.45 -6.32
CA LEU A 446 3.40 1.09 -7.32
C LEU A 446 4.44 2.21 -7.52
N TYR A 447 4.01 3.47 -7.58
CA TYR A 447 4.93 4.61 -7.67
C TYR A 447 5.88 4.68 -6.47
N LEU A 448 5.41 4.47 -5.25
CA LEU A 448 6.24 4.49 -4.03
C LEU A 448 7.31 3.40 -4.05
N VAL A 449 6.95 2.19 -4.44
CA VAL A 449 7.89 1.06 -4.50
C VAL A 449 8.95 1.30 -5.58
N GLU A 450 8.54 1.75 -6.75
CA GLU A 450 9.45 2.06 -7.85
C GLU A 450 10.37 3.24 -7.52
N PHE A 451 9.85 4.30 -6.90
CA PHE A 451 10.64 5.42 -6.43
C PHE A 451 11.72 4.98 -5.43
N ALA A 452 11.36 4.15 -4.44
CA ALA A 452 12.30 3.64 -3.45
C ALA A 452 13.40 2.79 -4.09
N LEU A 453 13.06 1.96 -5.09
CA LEU A 453 14.01 1.17 -5.87
C LEU A 453 15.01 2.07 -6.60
N LEU A 454 14.53 3.03 -7.38
CA LEU A 454 15.38 3.95 -8.14
C LEU A 454 16.25 4.83 -7.23
N ALA A 455 15.70 5.34 -6.12
CA ALA A 455 16.44 6.10 -5.13
C ALA A 455 17.58 5.29 -4.50
N ALA A 456 17.30 4.03 -4.13
CA ALA A 456 18.30 3.14 -3.57
C ALA A 456 19.41 2.78 -4.60
N MET A 457 19.04 2.57 -5.87
CA MET A 457 19.99 2.34 -6.98
C MET A 457 20.91 3.54 -7.16
N LEU A 458 20.35 4.76 -7.22
CA LEU A 458 21.13 5.99 -7.37
C LEU A 458 22.09 6.20 -6.20
N ILE A 459 21.62 6.05 -4.97
CA ILE A 459 22.44 6.15 -3.76
C ILE A 459 23.57 5.12 -3.78
N ARG A 460 23.27 3.87 -4.16
CA ARG A 460 24.26 2.80 -4.23
C ARG A 460 25.34 3.09 -5.29
N ALA A 461 24.96 3.58 -6.45
CA ALA A 461 25.87 3.98 -7.52
C ALA A 461 26.79 5.14 -7.08
N CYS A 462 26.25 6.16 -6.42
CA CYS A 462 27.03 7.27 -5.87
C CYS A 462 28.07 6.79 -4.83
N HIS A 463 27.71 5.87 -3.97
CA HIS A 463 28.61 5.30 -2.96
C HIS A 463 29.81 4.55 -3.56
N ARG A 464 29.61 3.81 -4.65
CA ARG A 464 30.67 3.07 -5.34
C ARG A 464 31.66 3.98 -6.02
N SER A 465 31.15 5.02 -6.63
CA SER A 465 31.96 6.00 -7.36
C SER A 465 32.95 6.74 -6.45
N THR A 466 32.61 6.94 -5.18
CA THR A 466 33.46 7.66 -4.21
C THR A 466 34.52 6.77 -3.56
N GLY A 467 34.24 5.49 -3.34
CA GLY A 467 35.24 4.53 -2.83
C GLY A 467 36.43 4.33 -3.75
N GLY A 468 36.21 4.42 -5.08
CA GLY A 468 37.26 4.36 -6.08
C GLY A 468 38.14 5.62 -6.17
N ALA A 469 37.58 6.80 -5.87
CA ALA A 469 38.31 8.08 -5.96
C ALA A 469 39.30 8.32 -4.81
N GLU A 470 39.10 7.73 -3.64
CA GLU A 470 40.03 7.84 -2.50
C GLU A 470 41.35 7.08 -2.72
N ILE A 471 41.31 6.00 -3.47
CA ILE A 471 42.53 5.16 -3.73
C ILE A 471 43.45 5.83 -4.75
N VAL A 472 42.89 6.66 -5.68
CA VAL A 472 43.67 7.28 -6.77
C VAL A 472 44.31 8.62 -6.36
N ARG A 473 43.85 9.26 -5.28
CA ARG A 473 44.40 10.56 -4.83
C ARG A 473 45.76 10.52 -4.16
N SER A 474 46.30 9.36 -3.91
CA SER A 474 47.56 9.23 -3.15
C SER A 474 48.83 9.22 -4.01
N THR A 475 48.77 9.30 -5.35
CA THR A 475 49.94 9.02 -6.18
C THR A 475 50.25 9.98 -7.34
N ASP A 476 49.52 11.08 -7.63
CA ASP A 476 49.84 11.91 -8.80
C ASP A 476 49.92 13.43 -8.54
N THR A 477 51.14 13.95 -8.71
CA THR A 477 51.48 15.38 -8.83
C THR A 477 51.79 15.70 -10.30
N ASP A 478 50.76 15.84 -11.16
CA ASP A 478 51.00 16.37 -12.51
C ASP A 478 50.04 17.50 -12.87
N THR A 479 50.61 18.64 -13.28
CA THR A 479 50.01 19.99 -13.29
C THR A 479 49.25 20.36 -14.57
N GLY A 480 49.15 19.48 -15.56
CA GLY A 480 48.58 19.80 -16.90
C GLY A 480 47.09 19.49 -17.11
N ARG A 481 46.39 18.79 -16.18
CA ARG A 481 45.01 18.24 -16.38
C ARG A 481 43.89 19.00 -15.63
N HIS A 482 44.17 20.17 -15.10
CA HIS A 482 43.23 20.85 -14.17
C HIS A 482 41.97 21.46 -14.81
N CYS A 483 41.98 21.86 -16.08
CA CYS A 483 40.83 22.58 -16.66
C CYS A 483 39.63 21.69 -17.01
N ALA A 484 39.86 20.49 -17.58
CA ALA A 484 38.76 19.60 -17.97
C ALA A 484 38.02 18.95 -16.76
N GLY A 485 38.75 18.64 -15.67
CA GLY A 485 38.16 18.13 -14.44
C GLY A 485 37.29 19.15 -13.71
N SER A 486 37.63 20.43 -13.80
CA SER A 486 36.87 21.53 -13.18
C SER A 486 35.53 21.77 -13.86
N VAL A 487 35.48 21.74 -15.20
CA VAL A 487 34.22 21.92 -15.96
C VAL A 487 33.26 20.76 -15.73
N LEU A 488 33.74 19.52 -15.74
CA LEU A 488 32.90 18.34 -15.45
C LEU A 488 32.34 18.32 -14.03
N HIS A 489 33.16 18.76 -13.07
CA HIS A 489 32.69 18.87 -11.68
C HIS A 489 31.63 19.96 -11.56
N GLY A 490 31.78 21.09 -12.26
CA GLY A 490 30.75 22.13 -12.34
C GLY A 490 29.43 21.63 -12.93
N VAL A 491 29.50 20.84 -14.01
CA VAL A 491 28.31 20.25 -14.65
C VAL A 491 27.59 19.28 -13.67
N ALA A 492 28.33 18.42 -12.97
CA ALA A 492 27.73 17.50 -12.00
C ALA A 492 27.09 18.24 -10.82
N CYS A 493 27.73 19.30 -10.30
CA CYS A 493 27.15 20.14 -9.25
C CYS A 493 25.88 20.86 -9.76
N GLY A 494 25.89 21.34 -11.02
CA GLY A 494 24.72 21.93 -11.66
C GLY A 494 23.54 20.96 -11.76
N ILE A 495 23.79 19.71 -12.19
CA ILE A 495 22.74 18.67 -12.26
C ILE A 495 22.17 18.39 -10.88
N VAL A 496 23.02 18.24 -9.85
CA VAL A 496 22.56 17.99 -8.47
C VAL A 496 21.72 19.15 -7.95
N LEU A 497 22.11 20.38 -8.24
CA LEU A 497 21.36 21.58 -7.85
C LEU A 497 19.99 21.62 -8.55
N ILE A 498 19.95 21.40 -9.86
CA ILE A 498 18.71 21.35 -10.65
C ILE A 498 17.78 20.26 -10.09
N MET A 499 18.32 19.09 -9.80
CA MET A 499 17.54 17.98 -9.20
C MET A 499 17.00 18.36 -7.81
N ALA A 500 17.81 18.99 -6.97
CA ALA A 500 17.36 19.42 -5.63
C ALA A 500 16.27 20.51 -5.71
N VAL A 501 16.44 21.51 -6.56
CA VAL A 501 15.44 22.57 -6.77
C VAL A 501 14.15 21.99 -7.35
N SER A 502 14.24 21.14 -8.36
CA SER A 502 13.07 20.47 -8.95
C SER A 502 12.32 19.61 -7.92
N PHE A 503 13.05 18.90 -7.07
CA PHE A 503 12.44 18.12 -5.98
C PHE A 503 11.66 19.02 -5.00
N CYS A 504 12.24 20.15 -4.57
CA CYS A 504 11.56 21.12 -3.72
C CYS A 504 10.31 21.72 -4.40
N LEU A 505 10.38 21.98 -5.71
CA LEU A 505 9.23 22.50 -6.46
C LEU A 505 8.10 21.47 -6.59
N ILE A 506 8.43 20.20 -6.88
CA ILE A 506 7.44 19.12 -7.00
C ILE A 506 6.76 18.88 -5.64
N THR A 507 7.53 18.72 -4.58
CA THR A 507 7.01 18.48 -3.23
C THR A 507 6.27 19.69 -2.68
N GLY A 508 6.79 20.92 -2.90
CA GLY A 508 6.13 22.16 -2.51
C GLY A 508 4.78 22.36 -3.22
N LYS A 509 4.71 22.08 -4.52
CA LYS A 509 3.44 22.08 -5.27
C LYS A 509 2.47 21.03 -4.74
N GLY A 510 2.98 19.84 -4.37
CA GLY A 510 2.20 18.79 -3.72
C GLY A 510 1.58 19.26 -2.40
N MET A 511 2.36 19.94 -1.55
CA MET A 511 1.87 20.52 -0.29
C MET A 511 0.80 21.60 -0.53
N ILE A 512 1.07 22.55 -1.42
CA ILE A 512 0.16 23.67 -1.72
C ILE A 512 -1.21 23.18 -2.21
N LYS A 513 -1.25 22.12 -3.00
CA LYS A 513 -2.49 21.53 -3.52
C LYS A 513 -3.08 20.49 -2.57
N GLY A 514 -2.26 19.65 -1.99
CA GLY A 514 -2.67 18.49 -1.20
C GLY A 514 -3.25 18.88 0.16
N ILE A 515 -2.67 19.87 0.85
CA ILE A 515 -3.16 20.28 2.18
C ILE A 515 -4.59 20.82 2.14
N PRO A 516 -4.97 21.77 1.26
CA PRO A 516 -6.35 22.22 1.17
C PRO A 516 -7.31 21.12 0.70
N ALA A 517 -6.89 20.30 -0.28
CA ALA A 517 -7.71 19.20 -0.76
C ALA A 517 -8.01 18.16 0.34
N LEU A 518 -7.00 17.85 1.16
CA LEU A 518 -7.16 16.93 2.28
C LEU A 518 -8.10 17.50 3.35
N ARG A 519 -8.02 18.80 3.66
CA ARG A 519 -8.96 19.45 4.60
C ARG A 519 -10.38 19.39 4.09
N ALA A 520 -10.62 19.75 2.84
CA ALA A 520 -11.94 19.66 2.24
C ALA A 520 -12.47 18.21 2.25
N GLN A 521 -11.61 17.22 2.02
CA GLN A 521 -11.98 15.83 2.13
C GLN A 521 -12.37 15.44 3.56
N GLN A 522 -11.65 15.93 4.57
CA GLN A 522 -11.98 15.66 5.98
C GLN A 522 -13.30 16.30 6.40
N GLU A 523 -13.55 17.54 5.98
CA GLU A 523 -14.85 18.21 6.22
C GLU A 523 -16.01 17.41 5.61
N LEU A 524 -15.86 16.91 4.38
CA LEU A 524 -16.86 16.05 3.76
C LEU A 524 -17.05 14.72 4.51
N ARG A 525 -15.95 14.10 4.96
CA ARG A 525 -16.02 12.86 5.76
C ARG A 525 -16.76 13.08 7.08
N GLU A 526 -16.56 14.21 7.73
CA GLU A 526 -17.28 14.56 8.97
C GLU A 526 -18.78 14.67 8.74
N GLN A 527 -19.19 15.36 7.67
CA GLN A 527 -20.62 15.48 7.33
C GLN A 527 -21.27 14.11 7.07
N VAL A 528 -20.59 13.23 6.36
CA VAL A 528 -21.06 11.85 6.14
C VAL A 528 -21.09 11.06 7.45
N ASN A 529 -20.09 11.22 8.28
CA ASN A 529 -19.97 10.50 9.56
C ASN A 529 -21.00 10.94 10.59
N GLU A 530 -21.44 12.20 10.61
CA GLU A 530 -22.52 12.66 11.50
C GLU A 530 -23.79 11.82 11.33
N ASN A 531 -24.18 11.56 10.09
CA ASN A 531 -25.33 10.71 9.79
C ASN A 531 -25.12 9.29 10.29
N TRP A 532 -23.94 8.73 10.07
CA TRP A 532 -23.63 7.37 10.51
C TRP A 532 -23.56 7.24 12.03
N TYR A 533 -23.02 8.24 12.74
CA TYR A 533 -23.05 8.26 14.21
C TYR A 533 -24.49 8.32 14.74
N ALA A 534 -25.38 9.05 14.07
CA ALA A 534 -26.80 9.09 14.42
C ALA A 534 -27.45 7.70 14.28
N ILE A 535 -27.11 6.95 13.20
CA ILE A 535 -27.60 5.56 13.03
C ILE A 535 -27.04 4.64 14.14
N ASP A 536 -25.73 4.69 14.41
CA ASP A 536 -25.09 3.88 15.44
C ASP A 536 -25.68 4.15 16.84
N GLU A 537 -25.96 5.43 17.17
CA GLU A 537 -26.59 5.82 18.42
C GLU A 537 -28.03 5.32 18.49
N TYR A 538 -28.82 5.52 17.43
CA TYR A 538 -30.19 5.06 17.32
C TYR A 538 -30.31 3.55 17.53
N CYS A 539 -29.45 2.77 16.86
CA CYS A 539 -29.43 1.32 16.98
C CYS A 539 -29.02 0.89 18.39
N ARG A 540 -28.03 1.55 18.98
CA ARG A 540 -27.52 1.23 20.31
C ARG A 540 -28.50 1.48 21.43
N GLU A 541 -29.32 2.54 21.31
CA GLU A 541 -30.38 2.84 22.27
C GLU A 541 -31.53 1.83 22.25
N ARG A 542 -31.61 1.02 21.19
CA ARG A 542 -32.68 0.01 20.95
C ARG A 542 -32.06 -1.35 20.69
N ASP A 543 -31.26 -1.82 21.64
CA ASP A 543 -30.43 -3.03 21.54
C ASP A 543 -31.22 -4.35 21.46
N GLU A 544 -32.51 -4.30 21.81
CA GLU A 544 -33.47 -5.41 21.63
C GLU A 544 -33.86 -5.64 20.18
N ASN A 545 -33.66 -4.64 19.30
CA ASN A 545 -33.98 -4.70 17.88
C ASN A 545 -32.73 -5.04 17.05
N PHE A 546 -32.95 -5.53 15.83
CA PHE A 546 -31.92 -5.69 14.83
C PHE A 546 -32.27 -4.88 13.58
N TYR A 547 -31.28 -4.17 13.04
CA TYR A 547 -31.46 -3.29 11.90
C TYR A 547 -30.60 -3.76 10.74
N PHE A 548 -31.24 -3.99 9.59
CA PHE A 548 -30.52 -4.13 8.34
C PHE A 548 -30.39 -2.75 7.67
N GLU A 549 -29.23 -2.49 7.13
CA GLU A 549 -28.94 -1.24 6.44
C GLU A 549 -28.84 -1.48 4.93
N ASP A 550 -29.44 -0.62 4.15
CA ASP A 550 -29.20 -0.58 2.70
C ASP A 550 -27.74 -0.20 2.43
N VAL A 551 -27.09 -0.95 1.54
CA VAL A 551 -25.65 -0.80 1.31
C VAL A 551 -25.28 0.59 0.79
N TYR A 552 -26.04 1.14 -0.18
CA TYR A 552 -25.74 2.49 -0.71
C TYR A 552 -26.01 3.59 0.30
N SER A 553 -26.93 3.39 1.22
CA SER A 553 -27.25 4.36 2.26
C SER A 553 -26.13 4.54 3.29
N THR A 554 -25.28 3.52 3.49
CA THR A 554 -24.38 3.48 4.64
C THR A 554 -22.92 3.18 4.32
N VAL A 555 -22.55 2.89 3.06
CA VAL A 555 -21.21 2.45 2.67
C VAL A 555 -20.16 3.58 2.63
N SER A 556 -20.58 4.84 2.61
CA SER A 556 -19.71 5.99 2.33
C SER A 556 -18.95 6.55 3.53
N PHE A 557 -19.19 6.06 4.74
CA PHE A 557 -18.52 6.59 5.92
C PHE A 557 -17.09 6.04 6.09
N SER A 558 -16.24 6.79 6.83
CA SER A 558 -14.90 6.35 7.23
C SER A 558 -14.60 6.78 8.65
N ARG A 559 -14.13 5.85 9.48
CA ARG A 559 -13.96 6.05 10.92
C ARG A 559 -12.66 6.77 11.26
N ARG A 560 -12.70 7.67 12.26
CA ARG A 560 -11.49 8.21 12.89
C ARG A 560 -10.76 7.12 13.67
N ILE A 561 -9.42 7.08 13.55
CA ILE A 561 -8.60 6.01 14.16
C ILE A 561 -8.53 6.13 15.67
N PHE A 562 -8.38 7.36 16.17
CA PHE A 562 -8.19 7.64 17.58
C PHE A 562 -9.48 8.06 18.30
N ASP A 563 -10.62 7.74 17.69
CA ASP A 563 -11.90 7.92 18.36
C ASP A 563 -12.05 6.87 19.47
N SER A 564 -12.21 7.35 20.71
CA SER A 564 -12.22 6.53 21.92
C SER A 564 -13.58 5.89 22.21
N THR A 565 -14.56 6.06 21.36
CA THR A 565 -15.87 5.42 21.55
C THR A 565 -15.72 3.91 21.44
N GLY A 566 -15.55 3.27 22.60
CA GLY A 566 -15.60 1.84 22.73
C GLY A 566 -16.94 1.35 22.20
N ARG A 567 -16.93 0.72 21.02
CA ARG A 567 -18.14 0.10 20.49
C ARG A 567 -18.42 -1.18 21.24
N GLY A 568 -19.62 -1.24 21.75
CA GLY A 568 -20.21 -2.53 22.09
C GLY A 568 -20.56 -3.32 20.84
N TYR A 569 -21.16 -4.47 21.04
CA TYR A 569 -21.71 -5.30 19.98
C TYR A 569 -22.75 -4.52 19.17
N ALA A 570 -22.58 -4.46 17.85
CA ALA A 570 -23.50 -3.76 16.96
C ALA A 570 -24.71 -4.64 16.60
N ASN A 571 -25.93 -4.13 16.84
CA ASN A 571 -27.20 -4.76 16.51
C ASN A 571 -27.71 -4.34 15.11
N TYR A 572 -26.81 -4.09 14.18
CA TYR A 572 -27.11 -3.77 12.81
C TYR A 572 -26.10 -4.40 11.84
N ASP A 573 -26.51 -4.62 10.60
CA ASP A 573 -25.62 -5.05 9.51
C ASP A 573 -26.18 -4.58 8.16
N ILE A 574 -25.30 -4.47 7.18
CA ILE A 574 -25.70 -4.15 5.80
C ILE A 574 -26.28 -5.39 5.11
N LEU A 575 -27.27 -5.17 4.23
CA LEU A 575 -27.93 -6.24 3.43
C LEU A 575 -27.03 -6.91 2.39
N GLY A 576 -25.76 -6.67 2.43
CA GLY A 576 -24.79 -7.20 1.47
C GLY A 576 -23.36 -7.04 1.99
N GLY A 577 -22.46 -6.69 1.10
CA GLY A 577 -21.06 -6.51 1.49
C GLY A 577 -20.27 -7.81 1.52
N TRP A 578 -18.97 -7.68 1.80
CA TRP A 578 -18.05 -8.81 1.63
C TRP A 578 -18.02 -9.79 2.82
N MET A 579 -18.63 -9.45 3.95
CA MET A 579 -18.81 -10.38 5.09
C MET A 579 -20.19 -11.06 5.13
N CYS A 580 -21.13 -10.64 4.28
CA CYS A 580 -22.43 -11.27 4.16
C CYS A 580 -22.28 -12.76 3.85
N GLY A 581 -22.96 -13.61 4.61
CA GLY A 581 -22.87 -15.08 4.50
C GLY A 581 -21.65 -15.72 5.19
N SER A 582 -20.78 -14.93 5.87
CA SER A 582 -19.66 -15.49 6.63
C SER A 582 -20.13 -16.18 7.92
N PRO A 583 -19.31 -17.09 8.48
CA PRO A 583 -19.60 -17.65 9.80
C PRO A 583 -19.81 -16.59 10.90
N LEU A 584 -19.03 -15.50 10.87
CA LEU A 584 -19.17 -14.39 11.82
C LEU A 584 -20.48 -13.61 11.62
N TYR A 585 -20.92 -13.47 10.38
CA TYR A 585 -22.22 -12.87 10.04
C TYR A 585 -23.37 -13.71 10.64
N TYR A 586 -23.36 -15.01 10.41
CA TYR A 586 -24.37 -15.90 10.99
C TYR A 586 -24.29 -15.98 12.52
N ASP A 587 -23.09 -15.89 13.12
CA ASP A 587 -22.94 -15.83 14.58
C ASP A 587 -23.58 -14.56 15.16
N LYS A 588 -23.44 -13.43 14.47
CA LYS A 588 -24.08 -12.16 14.82
C LYS A 588 -25.61 -12.27 14.73
N LEU A 589 -26.15 -12.75 13.60
CA LEU A 589 -27.60 -12.90 13.39
C LEU A 589 -28.24 -13.87 14.39
N ARG A 590 -27.58 -14.99 14.71
CA ARG A 590 -28.07 -15.98 15.66
C ARG A 590 -28.29 -15.41 17.07
N ARG A 591 -27.55 -14.38 17.48
CA ARG A 591 -27.77 -13.72 18.79
C ARG A 591 -29.13 -13.04 18.88
N TYR A 592 -29.65 -12.59 17.72
CA TYR A 592 -31.00 -12.05 17.61
C TYR A 592 -32.02 -13.08 17.15
N GLY A 593 -31.64 -14.36 17.09
CA GLY A 593 -32.50 -15.45 16.64
C GLY A 593 -32.85 -15.39 15.16
N ILE A 594 -32.07 -14.69 14.33
CA ILE A 594 -32.28 -14.56 12.90
C ILE A 594 -31.56 -15.71 12.19
N THR A 595 -32.31 -16.54 11.46
CA THR A 595 -31.80 -17.65 10.66
C THR A 595 -31.86 -17.37 9.16
N SER A 596 -32.84 -16.60 8.72
CA SER A 596 -33.03 -16.08 7.36
C SER A 596 -33.32 -14.59 7.47
N VAL A 597 -32.62 -13.77 6.70
CA VAL A 597 -32.84 -12.31 6.66
C VAL A 597 -34.22 -11.99 6.08
N GLN A 598 -34.56 -12.69 5.01
CA GLN A 598 -35.80 -12.50 4.29
C GLN A 598 -37.03 -12.83 5.15
N GLU A 599 -37.00 -13.95 5.89
CA GLU A 599 -38.08 -14.31 6.79
C GLU A 599 -38.15 -13.39 8.01
N ALA A 600 -36.98 -13.02 8.56
CA ALA A 600 -36.92 -12.20 9.77
C ALA A 600 -37.53 -10.81 9.56
N LEU A 601 -37.33 -10.20 8.40
CA LEU A 601 -37.85 -8.86 8.08
C LEU A 601 -39.39 -8.80 8.05
N ILE A 602 -40.07 -9.90 7.66
CA ILE A 602 -41.54 -9.93 7.57
C ILE A 602 -42.22 -10.58 8.77
N GLU A 603 -41.55 -11.51 9.47
CA GLU A 603 -42.17 -12.27 10.54
C GLU A 603 -41.86 -11.75 11.95
N ARG A 604 -40.70 -11.03 12.08
CA ARG A 604 -40.24 -10.60 13.41
C ARG A 604 -40.57 -9.13 13.66
N GLY A 605 -41.18 -8.86 14.79
CA GLY A 605 -41.58 -7.51 15.19
C GLY A 605 -40.41 -6.60 15.62
N ASN A 606 -39.20 -7.17 15.77
CA ASN A 606 -38.00 -6.47 16.21
C ASN A 606 -36.88 -6.43 15.15
N VAL A 607 -37.21 -6.64 13.88
CA VAL A 607 -36.27 -6.55 12.76
C VAL A 607 -36.73 -5.48 11.79
N TYR A 608 -35.86 -4.55 11.46
CA TYR A 608 -36.16 -3.36 10.69
C TYR A 608 -35.14 -3.14 9.56
N LEU A 609 -35.47 -2.26 8.63
CA LEU A 609 -34.60 -1.82 7.52
C LEU A 609 -34.37 -0.32 7.61
N ILE A 610 -33.11 0.12 7.51
CA ILE A 610 -32.72 1.53 7.47
C ILE A 610 -32.34 1.90 6.04
N LEU A 611 -32.94 2.99 5.53
CA LEU A 611 -32.63 3.55 4.21
C LEU A 611 -32.45 5.07 4.31
N ALA A 612 -31.54 5.59 3.51
CA ALA A 612 -31.44 7.04 3.29
C ALA A 612 -32.63 7.54 2.48
N ASP A 613 -33.16 8.72 2.84
CA ASP A 613 -34.28 9.36 2.11
C ASP A 613 -33.95 9.60 0.63
N GLN A 614 -32.68 9.90 0.32
CA GLN A 614 -32.23 10.09 -1.05
C GLN A 614 -32.36 8.78 -1.85
N GLU A 615 -31.94 7.65 -1.28
CA GLU A 615 -32.02 6.34 -1.93
C GLU A 615 -33.47 5.91 -2.15
N VAL A 616 -34.34 6.19 -1.18
CA VAL A 616 -35.79 5.94 -1.33
C VAL A 616 -36.40 6.81 -2.44
N LYS A 617 -35.97 8.07 -2.53
CA LYS A 617 -36.42 8.99 -3.60
C LYS A 617 -35.92 8.55 -4.99
N GLU A 618 -34.71 8.04 -5.09
CA GLU A 618 -34.09 7.65 -6.36
C GLU A 618 -34.51 6.25 -6.83
N ARG A 619 -34.61 5.28 -5.94
CA ARG A 619 -34.86 3.86 -6.26
C ARG A 619 -36.23 3.35 -5.86
N GLY A 620 -36.97 4.08 -4.99
CA GLY A 620 -38.22 3.61 -4.41
C GLY A 620 -38.02 2.43 -3.44
N LEU A 621 -39.14 1.80 -3.06
CA LEU A 621 -39.18 0.62 -2.18
C LEU A 621 -39.60 -0.66 -2.91
N ALA A 622 -40.00 -0.54 -4.18
CA ALA A 622 -40.53 -1.66 -4.98
C ALA A 622 -39.53 -2.85 -5.05
N TRP A 623 -38.22 -2.59 -5.05
CA TRP A 623 -37.23 -3.66 -5.09
C TRP A 623 -37.30 -4.61 -3.88
N ILE A 624 -37.80 -4.14 -2.73
CA ILE A 624 -38.04 -4.96 -1.55
C ILE A 624 -39.33 -5.78 -1.75
N GLU A 625 -40.41 -5.12 -2.15
CA GLU A 625 -41.71 -5.73 -2.37
C GLU A 625 -41.66 -6.78 -3.48
N ASP A 626 -40.98 -6.49 -4.59
CA ASP A 626 -40.73 -7.43 -5.71
C ASP A 626 -39.99 -8.69 -5.27
N CYS A 627 -39.06 -8.57 -4.32
CA CYS A 627 -38.34 -9.72 -3.78
C CYS A 627 -39.27 -10.71 -3.06
N TYR A 628 -40.24 -10.22 -2.33
CA TYR A 628 -41.24 -11.05 -1.67
C TYR A 628 -42.35 -11.52 -2.62
N ALA A 629 -42.76 -10.68 -3.55
CA ALA A 629 -43.76 -11.02 -4.57
C ALA A 629 -43.29 -12.19 -5.46
N ALA A 630 -42.00 -12.27 -5.76
CA ALA A 630 -41.40 -13.41 -6.46
C ALA A 630 -41.58 -14.75 -5.74
N ARG A 631 -41.86 -14.72 -4.43
CA ARG A 631 -42.19 -15.92 -3.61
C ARG A 631 -43.70 -16.05 -3.34
N GLY A 632 -44.53 -15.23 -3.98
CA GLY A 632 -45.98 -15.23 -3.76
C GLY A 632 -46.38 -14.62 -2.43
N ILE A 633 -45.58 -13.74 -1.85
CA ILE A 633 -45.85 -13.03 -0.59
C ILE A 633 -46.01 -11.55 -0.92
N GLU A 634 -47.23 -11.03 -0.73
CA GLU A 634 -47.48 -9.61 -0.85
C GLU A 634 -47.04 -8.89 0.42
N THR A 635 -46.21 -7.86 0.26
CA THR A 635 -45.68 -7.07 1.38
C THR A 635 -45.80 -5.56 1.13
N VAL A 636 -45.74 -4.80 2.21
CA VAL A 636 -45.64 -3.34 2.18
C VAL A 636 -44.52 -2.91 3.13
N ALA A 637 -43.71 -1.96 2.70
CA ALA A 637 -42.71 -1.30 3.52
C ALA A 637 -43.34 -0.07 4.21
N GLU A 638 -43.56 -0.15 5.52
CA GLU A 638 -44.09 0.96 6.32
C GLU A 638 -43.00 1.68 7.06
N GLN A 639 -42.91 3.00 6.90
CA GLN A 639 -41.99 3.82 7.69
C GLN A 639 -42.47 3.90 9.14
N THR A 640 -41.65 3.44 10.08
CA THR A 640 -41.99 3.39 11.52
C THR A 640 -41.32 4.49 12.32
N ASP A 641 -40.13 4.95 11.88
CA ASP A 641 -39.35 5.95 12.60
C ASP A 641 -38.40 6.70 11.66
N ARG A 642 -37.69 7.71 12.19
CA ARG A 642 -36.69 8.48 11.47
C ARG A 642 -35.42 8.66 12.31
N ILE A 643 -34.27 8.70 11.60
CA ILE A 643 -32.97 8.94 12.21
C ILE A 643 -32.42 10.23 11.61
N GLY A 644 -32.38 11.29 12.40
CA GLY A 644 -31.99 12.63 11.92
C GLY A 644 -32.88 13.14 10.77
N GLU A 645 -32.31 13.92 9.88
CA GLU A 645 -33.02 14.50 8.73
C GLU A 645 -32.87 13.68 7.45
N GLY A 646 -32.06 12.62 7.43
CA GLY A 646 -31.67 11.94 6.19
C GLY A 646 -31.98 10.45 6.10
N TYR A 647 -32.48 9.81 7.17
CA TYR A 647 -32.70 8.36 7.20
C TYR A 647 -34.08 8.02 7.78
N ALA A 648 -34.67 6.97 7.24
CA ALA A 648 -35.91 6.41 7.71
C ALA A 648 -35.77 4.93 8.07
N VAL A 649 -36.53 4.50 9.07
CA VAL A 649 -36.62 3.13 9.54
C VAL A 649 -37.91 2.52 9.02
N TYR A 650 -37.80 1.38 8.35
CA TYR A 650 -38.94 0.68 7.75
C TYR A 650 -39.16 -0.67 8.40
N ARG A 651 -40.42 -1.01 8.56
CA ARG A 651 -40.87 -2.35 8.86
C ARG A 651 -41.49 -2.95 7.60
N ILE A 652 -41.13 -4.15 7.27
CA ILE A 652 -41.73 -4.89 6.16
C ILE A 652 -42.85 -5.74 6.72
N MET A 653 -44.07 -5.50 6.23
CA MET A 653 -45.25 -6.21 6.70
C MET A 653 -45.90 -7.01 5.57
N ARG A 654 -46.34 -8.21 5.90
CA ARG A 654 -47.14 -9.05 5.00
C ARG A 654 -48.53 -8.47 4.88
N ILE A 655 -49.01 -8.30 3.64
CA ILE A 655 -50.43 -7.96 3.38
C ILE A 655 -51.22 -9.25 3.53
N GLN A 656 -52.26 -9.24 4.36
CA GLN A 656 -53.11 -10.41 4.65
C GLN A 656 -54.01 -10.76 3.48
#